data_0a7a6f4317fed7fb055b4b5285688e24
#
_entry.id   0a7a6f4317fed7fb055b4b5285688e24
#
_cell.length_a   1.000
_cell.length_b   1.000
_cell.length_c   1.000
_cell.angle_alpha   90.00
_cell.angle_beta   90.00
_cell.angle_gamma   90.00
#
_symmetry.space_group_name_H-M   'P 1'
#
loop_
_entity.id
_entity.type
_entity.pdbx_description
1 polymer ?
#
loop_
_entity_poly.entity_id
_entity_poly.type
_entity_poly.pdbx_seq_one_letter_code
_entity_poly.pdbx_strand_id
1 'polypeptide(L)'
;MKKVFLLTAAVLLQTTSLWAEVLRGKVVDASSGEDIIGATVIIKGTPDNWAITGLDGSFALETDLSSGTLICNLIGYKDAEMQFNSATGEMTILMEQDVVMLDAAVITATGSGRTEVAARSIERNSVNVVNVMSAKAMELSPDITVANVIKRMSGVTVERNSSGEGQYAILRGMDKRYNYTLVNGIKIPSPDNKNRFVPLDIFPSEILDRIEVTKSLTADMEGDGIGGAVNLVMKDAPEKMEISANLSTGYSALFIDRDFQSFNYRAIQPLSPNERMGRPELHNQNYSVSADDFTMENLHMKWSRPRPDIVGGFSYGDRFFGGRLGVMAAFSYQNLFRGKDASLYYIPGSAGKGTENRAYSDEQNRMGAHVKLDYRFSGRHKLMLYAGYMDLRESEVRDGYNDQERTVRMKWNHQYIFNTTLKGEHSFLRADRLKLDWTGVFSKAYSTTPDNARIYINGDHLYNTDSADRRWEHNSDRDIAGYVNISYRFDFAANSTLDLKAGGMYRDKVRNSFFNEYTFDSPTGIYDLQIYGQDWTNFDELLLEPRRFGNVGDPLNYDAFERIGAAYLMGVYNWDRLEVIAGLRVEHTDQGYTLVFPRQTDGEGHQVYTDLLPSVHLKYGIHRNAFLRFSYGRSINRPGFFEIVPYTILNEDYDEQGNPDLKHTVADNLDLRYEFFPKSSEQFMIGLFWKKLHDPIEYGLISEGQATYLTPMNFGDAVNAGVEVDIMKYFNWFGIKANYTYTHSSITTTKRAMDGTEVIAVTQTRPLYGQAAHVANLSLLFKFAKAGVEAQVSGSYTGRRLSEISNWVDNDIWEAGYVQLDASVEKSFKCGITIFAKANNLLDMPVLRYIVNNPRTENLNGYERYKGGVIERREWHGQSAMIGLRYSFKEK
;
A
#
# COMPACT_ATOMS: atom_id res chain seq x y z
N MET A 1 9.60 43.20 65.62
CA MET A 1 9.22 42.33 64.47
C MET A 1 7.74 42.47 64.04
N LYS A 2 6.86 43.21 64.71
CA LYS A 2 5.45 43.41 64.30
C LYS A 2 5.20 44.64 63.43
N LYS A 3 6.18 45.54 63.22
CA LYS A 3 6.06 46.74 62.38
C LYS A 3 6.66 46.58 60.95
N VAL A 4 7.39 45.47 60.68
CA VAL A 4 7.95 45.19 59.33
C VAL A 4 6.96 44.33 58.52
N PHE A 5 6.07 43.57 59.16
CA PHE A 5 5.04 42.74 58.51
C PHE A 5 3.84 43.56 58.00
N LEU A 6 3.60 44.75 58.51
CA LEU A 6 2.49 45.62 58.06
C LEU A 6 2.88 46.51 56.88
N LEU A 7 4.18 46.77 56.67
CA LEU A 7 4.66 47.51 55.47
C LEU A 7 4.83 46.64 54.23
N THR A 8 5.11 45.33 54.40
CA THR A 8 5.17 44.39 53.27
C THR A 8 3.76 44.00 52.79
N ALA A 9 2.74 44.00 53.65
CA ALA A 9 1.36 43.74 53.24
C ALA A 9 0.69 44.93 52.55
N ALA A 10 1.18 46.16 52.77
CA ALA A 10 0.63 47.39 52.14
C ALA A 10 1.26 47.65 50.75
N VAL A 11 2.44 47.10 50.43
CA VAL A 11 3.08 47.20 49.09
C VAL A 11 2.58 46.09 48.13
N LEU A 12 1.98 45.00 48.66
CA LEU A 12 1.39 43.91 47.84
C LEU A 12 -0.09 44.15 47.48
N LEU A 13 -0.69 45.25 47.88
CA LEU A 13 -2.08 45.61 47.59
C LEU A 13 -2.26 46.80 46.61
N GLN A 14 -1.18 47.21 45.95
CA GLN A 14 -1.24 48.23 44.85
C GLN A 14 -0.61 47.70 43.54
N THR A 15 -0.81 46.39 43.20
CA THR A 15 -0.77 45.99 41.82
C THR A 15 -2.19 46.17 41.30
N THR A 16 -2.43 47.28 40.62
CA THR A 16 -3.59 47.46 39.71
C THR A 16 -3.55 46.26 38.75
N SER A 17 -4.49 45.36 38.96
CA SER A 17 -4.80 44.32 37.98
C SER A 17 -5.25 45.03 36.70
N LEU A 18 -4.36 45.18 35.74
CA LEU A 18 -4.71 45.33 34.33
C LEU A 18 -5.50 44.06 33.98
N TRP A 19 -6.82 44.18 33.93
CA TRP A 19 -7.67 43.10 33.41
C TRP A 19 -7.49 43.16 31.89
N ALA A 20 -6.72 42.19 31.34
CA ALA A 20 -6.74 41.95 29.91
C ALA A 20 -8.18 41.58 29.53
N GLU A 21 -8.76 42.29 28.61
CA GLU A 21 -10.12 42.10 28.14
C GLU A 21 -10.07 40.85 27.21
N VAL A 22 -10.94 39.87 27.45
CA VAL A 22 -11.00 38.65 26.64
C VAL A 22 -12.10 38.83 25.59
N LEU A 23 -11.71 39.07 24.34
CA LEU A 23 -12.61 39.06 23.20
C LEU A 23 -13.06 37.60 22.92
N ARG A 24 -14.36 37.42 22.90
CA ARG A 24 -14.95 36.09 22.59
C ARG A 24 -15.84 36.20 21.38
N GLY A 25 -15.83 35.11 20.57
CA GLY A 25 -16.67 35.13 19.39
C GLY A 25 -16.69 33.76 18.73
N LYS A 26 -17.34 33.69 17.60
CA LYS A 26 -17.53 32.49 16.79
C LYS A 26 -17.25 32.83 15.32
N VAL A 27 -16.61 31.93 14.63
CA VAL A 27 -16.39 32.05 13.18
C VAL A 27 -17.29 31.04 12.49
N VAL A 28 -18.07 31.48 11.52
CA VAL A 28 -19.01 30.66 10.78
C VAL A 28 -18.93 30.93 9.28
N ASP A 29 -19.22 29.90 8.48
CA ASP A 29 -19.31 30.00 7.02
C ASP A 29 -20.51 30.88 6.63
N ALA A 30 -20.26 31.91 5.85
CA ALA A 30 -21.29 32.88 5.45
C ALA A 30 -22.40 32.28 4.58
N SER A 31 -22.13 31.13 3.93
CA SER A 31 -23.08 30.48 3.03
C SER A 31 -23.90 29.36 3.69
N SER A 32 -23.27 28.61 4.62
CA SER A 32 -23.91 27.46 5.27
C SER A 32 -24.32 27.74 6.72
N GLY A 33 -23.79 28.82 7.33
CA GLY A 33 -23.96 29.10 8.75
C GLY A 33 -23.24 28.09 9.69
N GLU A 34 -22.37 27.26 9.15
CA GLU A 34 -21.65 26.25 9.92
C GLU A 34 -20.43 26.83 10.65
N ASP A 35 -20.11 26.22 11.78
CA ASP A 35 -18.97 26.56 12.59
C ASP A 35 -17.66 26.27 11.87
N ILE A 36 -16.79 27.26 11.73
CA ILE A 36 -15.49 27.13 11.09
C ILE A 36 -14.45 26.79 12.16
N ILE A 37 -13.88 25.60 12.02
CA ILE A 37 -12.86 25.03 12.91
C ILE A 37 -11.48 25.35 12.35
N GLY A 38 -10.54 25.81 13.21
CA GLY A 38 -9.15 26.02 12.82
C GLY A 38 -8.87 27.32 12.09
N ALA A 39 -9.85 28.23 12.03
CA ALA A 39 -9.62 29.60 11.54
C ALA A 39 -8.74 30.37 12.52
N THR A 40 -7.78 31.10 12.00
CA THR A 40 -6.89 31.99 12.79
C THR A 40 -7.51 33.36 12.90
N VAL A 41 -7.75 33.82 14.12
CA VAL A 41 -8.26 35.16 14.42
C VAL A 41 -7.11 35.97 15.03
N ILE A 42 -6.72 37.05 14.38
CA ILE A 42 -5.62 37.96 14.79
C ILE A 42 -6.11 39.40 14.90
N ILE A 43 -5.50 40.17 15.76
CA ILE A 43 -5.72 41.63 15.81
C ILE A 43 -4.81 42.29 14.79
N LYS A 44 -5.39 43.12 13.90
CA LYS A 44 -4.66 43.86 12.87
C LYS A 44 -3.62 44.79 13.50
N GLY A 45 -2.34 44.59 13.17
CA GLY A 45 -1.21 45.34 13.71
C GLY A 45 -0.50 44.68 14.90
N THR A 46 -1.00 43.59 15.47
CA THR A 46 -0.38 42.82 16.54
C THR A 46 -0.32 41.31 16.16
N PRO A 47 0.59 40.93 15.25
CA PRO A 47 0.63 39.58 14.72
C PRO A 47 0.95 38.51 15.77
N ASP A 48 1.50 38.85 16.92
CA ASP A 48 1.81 37.94 18.01
C ASP A 48 0.60 37.62 18.92
N ASN A 49 -0.54 38.32 18.71
CA ASN A 49 -1.77 38.10 19.47
C ASN A 49 -2.85 37.47 18.58
N TRP A 50 -3.02 36.17 18.68
CA TRP A 50 -3.93 35.39 17.84
C TRP A 50 -4.63 34.24 18.61
N ALA A 51 -5.76 33.81 18.10
CA ALA A 51 -6.48 32.62 18.57
C ALA A 51 -6.86 31.72 17.38
N ILE A 52 -7.02 30.45 17.63
CA ILE A 52 -7.56 29.49 16.66
C ILE A 52 -8.96 29.07 17.10
N THR A 53 -9.90 29.01 16.15
CA THR A 53 -11.27 28.59 16.46
C THR A 53 -11.33 27.10 16.84
N GLY A 54 -12.10 26.82 17.91
CA GLY A 54 -12.35 25.49 18.41
C GLY A 54 -13.30 24.66 17.55
N LEU A 55 -13.64 23.46 18.04
CA LEU A 55 -14.54 22.52 17.33
C LEU A 55 -15.97 23.05 17.12
N ASP A 56 -16.36 24.06 17.87
CA ASP A 56 -17.64 24.75 17.81
C ASP A 56 -17.51 26.14 17.13
N GLY A 57 -16.39 26.40 16.42
CA GLY A 57 -16.09 27.67 15.80
C GLY A 57 -15.77 28.79 16.78
N SER A 58 -15.78 28.57 18.08
CA SER A 58 -15.54 29.58 19.10
C SER A 58 -14.05 29.94 19.22
N PHE A 59 -13.76 31.23 19.50
CA PHE A 59 -12.42 31.71 19.86
C PHE A 59 -12.46 32.59 21.10
N ALA A 60 -11.32 32.70 21.76
CA ALA A 60 -11.09 33.60 22.86
C ALA A 60 -9.70 34.24 22.69
N LEU A 61 -9.62 35.53 22.62
CA LEU A 61 -8.40 36.32 22.39
C LEU A 61 -8.23 37.34 23.50
N GLU A 62 -7.15 37.29 24.25
CA GLU A 62 -6.81 38.26 25.29
C GLU A 62 -6.20 39.54 24.66
N THR A 63 -6.66 40.72 25.04
CA THR A 63 -6.14 42.00 24.50
C THR A 63 -6.22 43.09 25.52
N ASP A 64 -5.25 44.00 25.44
CA ASP A 64 -5.22 45.27 26.18
C ASP A 64 -5.78 46.45 25.35
N LEU A 65 -6.22 46.17 24.12
CA LEU A 65 -6.75 47.19 23.22
C LEU A 65 -8.25 47.39 23.45
N SER A 66 -8.68 48.61 23.68
CA SER A 66 -10.09 48.98 23.87
C SER A 66 -10.89 48.97 22.55
N SER A 67 -10.24 48.97 21.39
CA SER A 67 -10.87 48.85 20.06
C SER A 67 -9.84 48.48 19.03
N GLY A 68 -10.26 47.79 17.95
CA GLY A 68 -9.40 47.38 16.86
C GLY A 68 -10.16 46.62 15.78
N THR A 69 -9.41 46.01 14.86
CA THR A 69 -9.96 45.16 13.80
C THR A 69 -9.41 43.74 13.97
N LEU A 70 -10.30 42.79 14.06
CA LEU A 70 -9.95 41.37 13.93
C LEU A 70 -9.83 41.04 12.46
N ILE A 71 -8.80 40.29 12.12
CA ILE A 71 -8.66 39.61 10.82
C ILE A 71 -8.82 38.12 11.08
N CYS A 72 -9.75 37.52 10.40
CA CYS A 72 -9.93 36.06 10.43
C CYS A 72 -9.48 35.49 9.10
N ASN A 73 -8.56 34.53 9.13
CA ASN A 73 -8.09 33.86 7.95
C ASN A 73 -8.17 32.31 8.11
N LEU A 74 -8.56 31.66 7.03
CA LEU A 74 -8.54 30.23 6.89
C LEU A 74 -8.39 29.90 5.41
N ILE A 75 -7.58 28.90 5.09
CA ILE A 75 -7.36 28.48 3.72
C ILE A 75 -8.67 27.98 3.12
N GLY A 76 -8.97 28.46 1.91
CA GLY A 76 -10.23 28.21 1.24
C GLY A 76 -11.33 29.22 1.56
N TYR A 77 -11.01 30.24 2.34
CA TYR A 77 -11.88 31.34 2.65
C TYR A 77 -11.18 32.68 2.35
N LYS A 78 -11.96 33.69 1.98
CA LYS A 78 -11.47 35.06 1.92
C LYS A 78 -11.23 35.57 3.33
N ASP A 79 -10.18 36.36 3.52
CA ASP A 79 -9.93 37.03 4.79
C ASP A 79 -11.14 37.86 5.18
N ALA A 80 -11.66 37.68 6.41
CA ALA A 80 -12.76 38.45 6.95
C ALA A 80 -12.22 39.42 7.97
N GLU A 81 -12.59 40.72 7.85
CA GLU A 81 -12.26 41.76 8.81
C GLU A 81 -13.50 42.14 9.63
N MET A 82 -13.35 42.23 10.95
CA MET A 82 -14.41 42.66 11.87
C MET A 82 -13.89 43.68 12.88
N GLN A 83 -14.58 44.79 13.04
CA GLN A 83 -14.23 45.79 14.06
C GLN A 83 -14.77 45.35 15.43
N PHE A 84 -13.98 45.56 16.47
CA PHE A 84 -14.38 45.37 17.85
C PHE A 84 -14.11 46.60 18.70
N ASN A 85 -14.85 46.76 19.78
CA ASN A 85 -14.60 47.76 20.83
C ASN A 85 -14.91 47.10 22.20
N SER A 86 -14.53 47.76 23.30
CA SER A 86 -14.70 47.30 24.67
C SER A 86 -16.15 47.03 25.11
N ALA A 87 -17.14 47.42 24.31
CA ALA A 87 -18.55 47.16 24.54
C ALA A 87 -19.10 46.05 23.65
N THR A 88 -18.26 45.44 22.80
CA THR A 88 -18.67 44.40 21.88
C THR A 88 -18.77 43.08 22.66
N GLY A 89 -19.98 42.51 22.77
CA GLY A 89 -20.22 41.19 23.37
C GLY A 89 -19.68 40.03 22.51
N GLU A 90 -20.27 38.84 22.62
CA GLU A 90 -19.92 37.72 21.74
C GLU A 90 -20.08 38.09 20.26
N MET A 91 -19.02 37.90 19.48
CA MET A 91 -18.94 38.32 18.06
C MET A 91 -19.12 37.10 17.16
N THR A 92 -19.76 37.29 16.00
CA THR A 92 -19.83 36.27 14.95
C THR A 92 -19.14 36.80 13.70
N ILE A 93 -18.02 36.18 13.31
CA ILE A 93 -17.28 36.50 12.10
C ILE A 93 -17.79 35.60 10.99
N LEU A 94 -18.29 36.19 9.90
CA LEU A 94 -18.74 35.47 8.72
C LEU A 94 -17.58 35.39 7.71
N MET A 95 -17.15 34.18 7.33
CA MET A 95 -16.15 33.99 6.31
C MET A 95 -16.78 33.50 5.01
N GLU A 96 -16.46 34.13 3.89
CA GLU A 96 -16.86 33.71 2.55
C GLU A 96 -15.81 32.75 1.98
N GLN A 97 -16.27 31.67 1.38
CA GLN A 97 -15.35 30.74 0.69
C GLN A 97 -14.68 31.43 -0.50
N ASP A 98 -13.36 31.35 -0.61
CA ASP A 98 -12.59 31.84 -1.74
C ASP A 98 -12.50 30.79 -2.85
N VAL A 99 -13.30 30.94 -3.89
CA VAL A 99 -13.41 30.01 -5.02
C VAL A 99 -12.23 30.13 -6.00
N VAL A 100 -11.37 31.16 -5.85
CA VAL A 100 -10.34 31.51 -6.86
C VAL A 100 -8.92 31.05 -6.51
N MET A 101 -8.64 30.65 -5.27
CA MET A 101 -7.27 30.40 -4.79
C MET A 101 -7.05 28.97 -4.27
N LEU A 102 -7.19 27.96 -5.13
CA LEU A 102 -6.73 26.62 -4.80
C LEU A 102 -5.85 26.05 -5.91
N ASP A 103 -4.71 26.69 -6.10
CA ASP A 103 -3.59 26.09 -6.82
C ASP A 103 -2.97 24.93 -6.00
N ALA A 104 -2.57 23.85 -6.66
CA ALA A 104 -1.95 22.68 -6.04
C ALA A 104 -0.71 23.03 -5.15
N ALA A 105 -0.14 24.22 -5.32
CA ALA A 105 0.96 24.77 -4.51
C ALA A 105 0.55 25.19 -3.09
N VAL A 106 -0.73 25.48 -2.84
CA VAL A 106 -1.23 25.91 -1.52
C VAL A 106 -1.41 24.72 -0.56
N ILE A 107 -1.65 23.51 -1.10
CA ILE A 107 -1.80 22.29 -0.29
C ILE A 107 -0.48 21.92 0.43
N THR A 108 0.66 22.31 -0.14
CA THR A 108 1.99 22.10 0.48
C THR A 108 2.38 23.14 1.52
N ALA A 109 1.72 24.31 1.55
CA ALA A 109 2.10 25.43 2.43
C ALA A 109 1.40 25.42 3.80
N THR A 110 0.36 24.60 3.98
CA THR A 110 -0.44 24.62 5.21
C THR A 110 -0.49 23.26 5.87
N GLY A 111 0.46 23.04 6.68
CA GLY A 111 0.68 21.87 7.50
C GLY A 111 -0.56 21.08 7.93
N SER A 112 -0.51 19.83 7.60
CA SER A 112 -1.24 18.65 8.01
C SER A 112 -2.47 18.29 7.19
N GLY A 113 -2.27 17.47 6.12
CA GLY A 113 -3.28 16.59 5.53
C GLY A 113 -3.81 15.53 6.52
N ARG A 114 -3.56 15.71 7.84
CA ARG A 114 -3.82 14.75 8.91
C ARG A 114 -5.29 14.62 9.29
N THR A 115 -6.13 15.60 8.94
CA THR A 115 -7.55 15.63 9.33
C THR A 115 -8.45 15.16 8.20
N GLU A 116 -9.66 14.70 8.55
CA GLU A 116 -10.68 14.35 7.55
C GLU A 116 -11.09 15.55 6.69
N VAL A 117 -11.13 16.74 7.27
CA VAL A 117 -11.41 17.98 6.55
C VAL A 117 -10.36 18.26 5.47
N ALA A 118 -9.07 18.10 5.82
CA ALA A 118 -8.00 18.28 4.85
C ALA A 118 -8.06 17.22 3.73
N ALA A 119 -8.33 15.97 4.07
CA ALA A 119 -8.50 14.89 3.08
C ALA A 119 -9.65 15.20 2.11
N ARG A 120 -10.83 15.64 2.61
CA ARG A 120 -11.96 16.07 1.77
C ARG A 120 -11.63 17.28 0.91
N SER A 121 -10.86 18.23 1.44
CA SER A 121 -10.39 19.39 0.68
C SER A 121 -9.49 18.98 -0.48
N ILE A 122 -8.58 18.03 -0.26
CA ILE A 122 -7.73 17.47 -1.34
C ILE A 122 -8.59 16.81 -2.42
N GLU A 123 -9.55 15.96 -2.05
CA GLU A 123 -10.43 15.30 -3.02
C GLU A 123 -11.26 16.31 -3.81
N ARG A 124 -11.87 17.29 -3.12
CA ARG A 124 -12.69 18.34 -3.73
C ARG A 124 -11.90 19.16 -4.75
N ASN A 125 -10.65 19.49 -4.43
CA ASN A 125 -9.82 20.40 -5.23
C ASN A 125 -8.97 19.68 -6.27
N SER A 126 -8.75 18.37 -6.10
CA SER A 126 -8.07 17.57 -7.10
C SER A 126 -8.79 17.66 -8.44
N VAL A 127 -8.02 17.61 -9.50
CA VAL A 127 -8.53 17.50 -10.87
C VAL A 127 -8.84 16.05 -11.21
N ASN A 128 -7.99 15.15 -10.74
CA ASN A 128 -8.10 13.72 -10.96
C ASN A 128 -9.20 13.11 -10.09
N VAL A 129 -9.71 11.97 -10.49
CA VAL A 129 -10.53 11.12 -9.63
C VAL A 129 -9.63 10.52 -8.56
N VAL A 130 -9.62 11.12 -7.38
CA VAL A 130 -8.80 10.70 -6.23
C VAL A 130 -9.66 10.41 -5.01
N ASN A 131 -9.24 9.43 -4.20
CA ASN A 131 -9.74 9.20 -2.86
C ASN A 131 -8.58 9.36 -1.87
N VAL A 132 -8.84 10.01 -0.73
CA VAL A 132 -7.82 10.34 0.26
C VAL A 132 -8.19 9.79 1.64
N MET A 133 -7.26 9.11 2.28
CA MET A 133 -7.37 8.69 3.67
C MET A 133 -6.40 9.49 4.53
N SER A 134 -6.92 10.19 5.52
CA SER A 134 -6.14 11.02 6.44
C SER A 134 -5.37 10.19 7.48
N ALA A 135 -4.32 10.79 8.09
CA ALA A 135 -3.62 10.16 9.22
C ALA A 135 -4.58 9.84 10.38
N LYS A 136 -5.53 10.74 10.70
CA LYS A 136 -6.52 10.51 11.77
C LYS A 136 -7.40 9.29 11.49
N ALA A 137 -7.82 9.09 10.23
CA ALA A 137 -8.58 7.89 9.83
C ALA A 137 -7.74 6.61 9.95
N MET A 138 -6.45 6.66 9.60
CA MET A 138 -5.51 5.54 9.76
C MET A 138 -5.30 5.21 11.24
N GLU A 139 -5.12 6.21 12.10
CA GLU A 139 -4.93 6.03 13.54
C GLU A 139 -6.13 5.37 14.22
N LEU A 140 -7.35 5.79 13.86
CA LEU A 140 -8.59 5.22 14.40
C LEU A 140 -8.91 3.86 13.78
N SER A 141 -8.41 3.56 12.58
CA SER A 141 -8.57 2.24 11.96
C SER A 141 -7.98 1.15 12.86
N PRO A 142 -8.63 -0.01 12.99
CA PRO A 142 -8.05 -1.16 13.68
C PRO A 142 -6.80 -1.71 12.98
N ASP A 143 -6.58 -1.37 11.72
CA ASP A 143 -5.48 -1.87 10.90
C ASP A 143 -4.12 -1.25 11.30
N ILE A 144 -3.03 -2.01 11.08
CA ILE A 144 -1.67 -1.63 11.48
C ILE A 144 -0.82 -1.30 10.24
N THR A 145 -1.00 -2.05 9.14
CA THR A 145 -0.22 -1.89 7.91
C THR A 145 -0.97 -1.07 6.88
N VAL A 146 -0.24 -0.42 5.98
CA VAL A 146 -0.83 0.34 4.86
C VAL A 146 -1.72 -0.53 3.99
N ALA A 147 -1.31 -1.78 3.72
CA ALA A 147 -2.09 -2.72 2.93
C ALA A 147 -3.47 -3.00 3.54
N ASN A 148 -3.56 -3.16 4.86
CA ASN A 148 -4.84 -3.39 5.54
C ASN A 148 -5.69 -2.10 5.65
N VAL A 149 -5.05 -0.94 5.81
CA VAL A 149 -5.72 0.36 5.86
C VAL A 149 -6.40 0.71 4.53
N ILE A 150 -5.69 0.50 3.40
CA ILE A 150 -6.17 0.93 2.07
C ILE A 150 -7.43 0.18 1.61
N LYS A 151 -7.67 -1.05 2.07
CA LYS A 151 -8.88 -1.83 1.74
C LYS A 151 -10.19 -1.15 2.16
N ARG A 152 -10.13 -0.17 3.09
CA ARG A 152 -11.28 0.62 3.55
C ARG A 152 -11.65 1.78 2.63
N MET A 153 -10.84 2.02 1.59
CA MET A 153 -11.10 3.04 0.58
C MET A 153 -12.04 2.50 -0.50
N SER A 154 -12.82 3.38 -1.12
CA SER A 154 -13.76 3.02 -2.19
C SER A 154 -13.05 2.36 -3.38
N GLY A 155 -13.57 1.23 -3.85
CA GLY A 155 -13.05 0.50 -5.00
C GLY A 155 -11.70 -0.19 -4.76
N VAL A 156 -11.29 -0.38 -3.51
CA VAL A 156 -10.02 -1.02 -3.16
C VAL A 156 -10.27 -2.34 -2.43
N THR A 157 -9.63 -3.39 -2.90
CA THR A 157 -9.43 -4.65 -2.18
C THR A 157 -7.95 -4.95 -2.06
N VAL A 158 -7.61 -6.00 -1.34
CA VAL A 158 -6.20 -6.41 -1.18
C VAL A 158 -6.05 -7.91 -1.47
N GLU A 159 -4.92 -8.24 -2.03
CA GLU A 159 -4.41 -9.61 -2.02
C GLU A 159 -3.69 -9.86 -0.69
N ARG A 160 -3.82 -11.07 -0.15
CA ARG A 160 -3.24 -11.46 1.14
C ARG A 160 -1.98 -12.27 0.94
N ASN A 161 -1.04 -12.12 1.86
CA ASN A 161 0.15 -12.97 1.96
C ASN A 161 -0.15 -14.32 2.67
N SER A 162 0.88 -15.13 2.87
CA SER A 162 0.77 -16.45 3.51
C SER A 162 0.25 -16.39 4.95
N SER A 163 0.45 -15.31 5.67
CA SER A 163 -0.06 -15.11 7.03
C SER A 163 -1.48 -14.52 7.10
N GLY A 164 -2.11 -14.24 5.95
CA GLY A 164 -3.45 -13.66 5.85
C GLY A 164 -3.51 -12.14 5.95
N GLU A 165 -2.37 -11.48 6.10
CA GLU A 165 -2.28 -10.03 6.07
C GLU A 165 -2.40 -9.50 4.63
N GLY A 166 -2.97 -8.30 4.47
CA GLY A 166 -3.01 -7.64 3.17
C GLY A 166 -1.61 -7.29 2.69
N GLN A 167 -1.31 -7.49 1.40
CA GLN A 167 -0.01 -7.23 0.80
C GLN A 167 -0.09 -6.28 -0.40
N TYR A 168 -0.91 -6.58 -1.39
CA TYR A 168 -1.02 -5.78 -2.61
C TYR A 168 -2.40 -5.17 -2.78
N ALA A 169 -2.45 -3.92 -3.24
CA ALA A 169 -3.71 -3.26 -3.56
C ALA A 169 -4.26 -3.74 -4.91
N ILE A 170 -5.57 -3.96 -4.95
CA ILE A 170 -6.36 -4.24 -6.15
C ILE A 170 -7.37 -3.11 -6.30
N LEU A 171 -7.22 -2.29 -7.33
CA LEU A 171 -8.08 -1.13 -7.57
C LEU A 171 -9.16 -1.45 -8.60
N ARG A 172 -10.45 -1.26 -8.26
CA ARG A 172 -11.59 -1.50 -9.17
C ARG A 172 -11.60 -2.90 -9.79
N GLY A 173 -11.16 -3.90 -9.02
CA GLY A 173 -11.03 -5.28 -9.51
C GLY A 173 -9.91 -5.50 -10.53
N MET A 174 -9.05 -4.51 -10.77
CA MET A 174 -7.86 -4.65 -11.59
C MET A 174 -6.74 -5.24 -10.75
N ASP A 175 -6.20 -6.38 -11.19
CA ASP A 175 -5.11 -7.08 -10.51
C ASP A 175 -3.98 -6.12 -10.09
N LYS A 176 -3.27 -6.50 -9.03
CA LYS A 176 -2.11 -5.79 -8.45
C LYS A 176 -1.12 -5.26 -9.50
N ARG A 177 -0.92 -5.99 -10.60
CA ARG A 177 -0.02 -5.61 -11.70
C ARG A 177 -0.38 -4.30 -12.39
N TYR A 178 -1.67 -3.96 -12.42
CA TYR A 178 -2.19 -2.77 -13.08
C TYR A 178 -2.13 -1.51 -12.22
N ASN A 179 -1.55 -1.61 -11.01
CA ASN A 179 -1.42 -0.51 -10.07
C ASN A 179 0.05 -0.22 -9.78
N TYR A 180 0.40 1.02 -9.53
CA TYR A 180 1.75 1.36 -9.08
C TYR A 180 1.74 2.18 -7.79
N THR A 181 2.82 2.06 -7.03
CA THR A 181 3.00 2.72 -5.74
C THR A 181 3.96 3.90 -5.87
N LEU A 182 3.55 5.01 -5.27
CA LEU A 182 4.33 6.25 -5.16
C LEU A 182 4.67 6.53 -3.69
N VAL A 183 5.83 7.13 -3.46
CA VAL A 183 6.20 7.76 -2.19
C VAL A 183 6.42 9.25 -2.47
N ASN A 184 5.60 10.11 -1.84
CA ASN A 184 5.60 11.56 -2.10
C ASN A 184 5.47 11.92 -3.59
N GLY A 185 4.65 11.16 -4.35
CA GLY A 185 4.41 11.36 -5.77
C GLY A 185 5.45 10.76 -6.71
N ILE A 186 6.46 10.06 -6.20
CA ILE A 186 7.53 9.44 -6.99
C ILE A 186 7.40 7.92 -6.95
N LYS A 187 7.44 7.29 -8.13
CA LYS A 187 7.42 5.82 -8.27
C LYS A 187 8.67 5.20 -7.69
N ILE A 188 8.51 4.12 -6.93
CA ILE A 188 9.58 3.39 -6.27
C ILE A 188 9.70 1.96 -6.82
N PRO A 189 10.91 1.34 -6.79
CA PRO A 189 11.10 -0.04 -7.19
C PRO A 189 10.47 -1.02 -6.19
N SER A 190 10.11 -2.20 -6.66
CA SER A 190 9.62 -3.30 -5.82
C SER A 190 10.80 -4.09 -5.24
N PRO A 191 10.77 -4.44 -3.95
CA PRO A 191 11.72 -5.39 -3.37
C PRO A 191 11.34 -6.84 -3.66
N ASP A 192 10.15 -7.11 -4.19
CA ASP A 192 9.69 -8.45 -4.52
C ASP A 192 10.53 -9.03 -5.69
N ASN A 193 10.97 -10.30 -5.56
CA ASN A 193 11.78 -10.95 -6.58
C ASN A 193 10.99 -11.28 -7.85
N LYS A 194 9.70 -11.58 -7.72
CA LYS A 194 8.81 -11.96 -8.83
C LYS A 194 8.05 -10.76 -9.41
N ASN A 195 7.60 -9.86 -8.53
CA ASN A 195 6.64 -8.81 -8.90
C ASN A 195 7.30 -7.44 -9.05
N ARG A 196 6.92 -6.70 -10.12
CA ARG A 196 7.34 -5.30 -10.29
C ARG A 196 6.53 -4.31 -9.46
N PHE A 197 5.41 -4.71 -8.90
CA PHE A 197 4.54 -3.91 -8.03
C PHE A 197 4.97 -4.05 -6.57
N VAL A 198 4.84 -2.95 -5.83
CA VAL A 198 5.40 -2.82 -4.48
C VAL A 198 4.43 -3.40 -3.44
N PRO A 199 4.87 -4.32 -2.58
CA PRO A 199 4.06 -4.80 -1.46
C PRO A 199 3.85 -3.67 -0.44
N LEU A 200 2.58 -3.40 -0.10
CA LEU A 200 2.22 -2.30 0.80
C LEU A 200 2.36 -2.66 2.28
N ASP A 201 2.52 -3.94 2.60
CA ASP A 201 2.76 -4.43 3.96
C ASP A 201 4.16 -4.08 4.50
N ILE A 202 5.13 -3.72 3.64
CA ILE A 202 6.43 -3.21 4.07
C ILE A 202 6.34 -1.82 4.73
N PHE A 203 5.24 -1.07 4.49
CA PHE A 203 5.08 0.29 4.99
C PHE A 203 4.27 0.30 6.30
N PRO A 204 4.87 0.72 7.43
CA PRO A 204 4.10 1.01 8.63
C PRO A 204 3.26 2.27 8.47
N SER A 205 2.00 2.23 8.94
CA SER A 205 1.08 3.37 8.79
C SER A 205 1.44 4.60 9.62
N GLU A 206 2.23 4.42 10.68
CA GLU A 206 2.57 5.47 11.66
C GLU A 206 3.47 6.59 11.10
N ILE A 207 4.21 6.33 10.01
CA ILE A 207 5.10 7.31 9.38
C ILE A 207 4.43 8.13 8.28
N LEU A 208 3.17 7.80 7.93
CA LEU A 208 2.41 8.47 6.88
C LEU A 208 1.65 9.69 7.38
N ASP A 209 1.48 10.68 6.51
CA ASP A 209 0.56 11.80 6.66
C ASP A 209 -0.83 11.46 6.08
N ARG A 210 -0.86 10.81 4.93
CA ARG A 210 -2.07 10.35 4.24
C ARG A 210 -1.76 9.34 3.14
N ILE A 211 -2.82 8.67 2.67
CA ILE A 211 -2.79 7.81 1.48
C ILE A 211 -3.71 8.41 0.43
N GLU A 212 -3.22 8.56 -0.79
CA GLU A 212 -3.99 9.05 -1.94
C GLU A 212 -4.10 7.92 -2.97
N VAL A 213 -5.32 7.61 -3.41
CA VAL A 213 -5.58 6.64 -4.47
C VAL A 213 -6.12 7.39 -5.68
N THR A 214 -5.28 7.57 -6.69
CA THR A 214 -5.63 8.21 -7.96
C THR A 214 -6.12 7.15 -8.94
N LYS A 215 -7.32 7.34 -9.46
CA LYS A 215 -8.01 6.37 -10.34
C LYS A 215 -8.04 6.78 -11.81
N SER A 216 -7.67 8.02 -12.11
CA SER A 216 -7.53 8.53 -13.48
C SER A 216 -6.23 9.31 -13.61
N LEU A 217 -5.40 8.97 -14.60
CA LEU A 217 -4.07 9.54 -14.78
C LEU A 217 -4.11 10.77 -15.70
N THR A 218 -3.34 11.79 -15.36
CA THR A 218 -3.07 12.97 -16.20
C THR A 218 -1.75 12.81 -16.94
N ALA A 219 -1.50 13.62 -17.98
CA ALA A 219 -0.31 13.50 -18.81
C ALA A 219 1.02 13.74 -18.08
N ASP A 220 1.01 14.45 -16.95
CA ASP A 220 2.19 14.64 -16.08
C ASP A 220 2.51 13.43 -15.19
N MET A 221 1.61 12.43 -15.11
CA MET A 221 1.82 11.17 -14.38
C MET A 221 2.38 10.09 -15.31
N GLU A 222 3.09 9.10 -14.74
CA GLU A 222 3.57 7.94 -15.50
C GLU A 222 2.41 7.08 -15.98
N GLY A 223 2.50 6.58 -17.21
CA GLY A 223 1.41 5.86 -17.88
C GLY A 223 1.16 4.43 -17.40
N ASP A 224 2.04 3.88 -16.57
CA ASP A 224 2.05 2.47 -16.12
C ASP A 224 1.06 2.21 -14.96
N GLY A 225 -0.24 2.52 -15.17
CA GLY A 225 -1.24 2.41 -14.11
C GLY A 225 -2.67 2.32 -14.65
N ILE A 226 -3.03 1.20 -15.24
CA ILE A 226 -4.39 0.96 -15.77
C ILE A 226 -5.45 1.00 -14.64
N GLY A 227 -5.15 0.41 -13.50
CA GLY A 227 -6.01 0.44 -12.31
C GLY A 227 -5.97 1.78 -11.60
N GLY A 228 -4.77 2.37 -11.52
CA GLY A 228 -4.51 3.63 -10.83
C GLY A 228 -3.16 3.67 -10.12
N ALA A 229 -2.99 4.68 -9.27
CA ALA A 229 -1.79 4.90 -8.47
C ALA A 229 -2.12 5.03 -6.99
N VAL A 230 -1.30 4.40 -6.14
CA VAL A 230 -1.35 4.54 -4.68
C VAL A 230 -0.18 5.40 -4.24
N ASN A 231 -0.45 6.61 -3.76
CA ASN A 231 0.57 7.55 -3.29
C ASN A 231 0.62 7.55 -1.75
N LEU A 232 1.75 7.14 -1.21
CA LEU A 232 2.06 7.16 0.21
C LEU A 232 2.74 8.50 0.54
N VAL A 233 1.97 9.42 1.11
CA VAL A 233 2.49 10.73 1.48
C VAL A 233 3.06 10.65 2.88
N MET A 234 4.37 10.83 2.98
CA MET A 234 5.10 10.82 4.25
C MET A 234 4.89 12.10 5.03
N LYS A 235 4.98 12.02 6.37
CA LYS A 235 4.88 13.19 7.25
C LYS A 235 5.82 14.31 6.82
N ASP A 236 5.37 15.56 6.96
CA ASP A 236 6.08 16.78 6.60
C ASP A 236 6.40 17.63 7.83
N ALA A 237 7.39 18.53 7.72
CA ALA A 237 7.75 19.43 8.79
C ALA A 237 6.58 20.38 9.11
N PRO A 238 6.05 20.37 10.34
CA PRO A 238 4.99 21.28 10.78
C PRO A 238 5.52 22.71 10.91
N GLU A 239 4.65 23.70 10.98
CA GLU A 239 5.05 25.10 11.19
C GLU A 239 5.56 25.37 12.61
N LYS A 240 5.18 24.57 13.61
CA LYS A 240 5.64 24.61 15.00
C LYS A 240 6.05 23.21 15.44
N MET A 241 6.90 23.12 16.46
CA MET A 241 7.40 21.87 16.98
C MET A 241 6.27 20.90 17.33
N GLU A 242 6.36 19.70 16.78
CA GLU A 242 5.45 18.60 17.03
C GLU A 242 6.25 17.32 17.33
N ILE A 243 5.88 16.63 18.41
CA ILE A 243 6.42 15.33 18.80
C ILE A 243 5.26 14.36 18.92
N SER A 244 5.36 13.21 18.30
CA SER A 244 4.42 12.12 18.56
C SER A 244 5.16 10.81 18.81
N ALA A 245 4.63 10.03 19.75
CA ALA A 245 5.13 8.71 20.07
C ALA A 245 3.95 7.76 20.32
N ASN A 246 4.08 6.51 19.92
CA ASN A 246 3.12 5.45 20.23
C ASN A 246 3.85 4.18 20.63
N LEU A 247 3.21 3.42 21.50
CA LEU A 247 3.64 2.09 21.90
C LEU A 247 2.42 1.23 22.14
N SER A 248 2.39 0.05 21.56
CA SER A 248 1.30 -0.90 21.74
C SER A 248 1.81 -2.33 21.79
N THR A 249 1.02 -3.20 22.43
CA THR A 249 1.25 -4.63 22.51
C THR A 249 -0.05 -5.37 22.21
N GLY A 250 0.09 -6.57 21.66
CA GLY A 250 -1.05 -7.35 21.20
C GLY A 250 -0.78 -8.84 21.19
N TYR A 251 -1.76 -9.61 20.74
CA TYR A 251 -1.65 -11.05 20.62
C TYR A 251 -2.62 -11.61 19.57
N SER A 252 -2.20 -12.64 18.83
CA SER A 252 -3.09 -13.40 17.96
C SER A 252 -3.73 -14.56 18.70
N ALA A 253 -5.06 -14.66 18.65
CA ALA A 253 -5.82 -15.72 19.30
C ALA A 253 -5.49 -17.12 18.74
N LEU A 254 -5.01 -17.19 17.51
CA LEU A 254 -4.56 -18.44 16.88
C LEU A 254 -3.57 -19.21 17.76
N PHE A 255 -2.70 -18.50 18.48
CA PHE A 255 -1.67 -19.09 19.35
C PHE A 255 -2.10 -19.24 20.82
N ILE A 256 -3.38 -19.10 21.14
CA ILE A 256 -3.93 -19.49 22.45
C ILE A 256 -4.06 -21.03 22.51
N ASP A 257 -4.54 -21.64 21.42
CA ASP A 257 -4.83 -23.07 21.35
C ASP A 257 -3.71 -23.87 20.68
N ARG A 258 -2.84 -23.20 19.92
CA ARG A 258 -1.73 -23.79 19.17
C ARG A 258 -0.39 -23.16 19.55
N ASP A 259 0.68 -23.94 19.62
CA ASP A 259 2.03 -23.41 19.77
C ASP A 259 2.51 -22.76 18.47
N PHE A 260 3.36 -21.76 18.62
CA PHE A 260 4.08 -21.09 17.52
C PHE A 260 5.30 -21.90 17.17
N GLN A 261 5.45 -22.23 15.89
CA GLN A 261 6.59 -22.92 15.34
C GLN A 261 7.63 -21.91 14.89
N SER A 262 8.87 -22.12 15.31
CA SER A 262 10.01 -21.27 14.94
C SER A 262 11.24 -22.13 14.67
N PHE A 263 12.26 -21.53 14.06
CA PHE A 263 13.56 -22.17 13.82
C PHE A 263 14.70 -21.19 14.08
N ASN A 264 15.93 -21.68 14.09
CA ASN A 264 17.10 -20.84 14.32
C ASN A 264 17.54 -20.09 13.04
N TYR A 265 16.77 -19.07 12.61
CA TYR A 265 17.11 -18.28 11.42
C TYR A 265 18.45 -17.53 11.51
N ARG A 266 19.03 -17.39 12.72
CA ARG A 266 20.36 -16.76 12.90
C ARG A 266 21.52 -17.66 12.49
N ALA A 267 21.28 -18.96 12.36
CA ALA A 267 22.24 -19.92 11.86
C ALA A 267 22.25 -19.98 10.33
N ILE A 268 21.29 -19.35 9.64
CA ILE A 268 21.23 -19.30 8.17
C ILE A 268 22.52 -18.69 7.62
N GLN A 269 23.10 -19.36 6.65
CA GLN A 269 24.18 -18.85 5.84
C GLN A 269 23.62 -17.93 4.74
N PRO A 270 23.93 -16.61 4.74
CA PRO A 270 23.31 -15.67 3.82
C PRO A 270 23.69 -15.86 2.35
N LEU A 271 24.84 -16.52 2.08
CA LEU A 271 25.31 -16.85 0.75
C LEU A 271 25.29 -18.39 0.56
N SER A 272 24.89 -18.83 -0.63
CA SER A 272 24.94 -20.22 -1.01
C SER A 272 26.38 -20.76 -1.01
N PRO A 273 26.60 -22.08 -0.92
CA PRO A 273 27.95 -22.67 -1.06
C PRO A 273 28.66 -22.19 -2.32
N ASN A 274 27.99 -22.17 -3.45
CA ASN A 274 28.53 -21.69 -4.73
C ASN A 274 29.00 -20.21 -4.66
N GLU A 275 28.23 -19.33 -4.06
CA GLU A 275 28.62 -17.93 -3.89
C GLU A 275 29.84 -17.77 -2.94
N ARG A 276 29.86 -18.53 -1.83
CA ARG A 276 30.98 -18.50 -0.88
C ARG A 276 32.30 -18.96 -1.50
N MET A 277 32.24 -19.89 -2.47
CA MET A 277 33.38 -20.38 -3.23
C MET A 277 33.72 -19.49 -4.45
N GLY A 278 33.11 -18.32 -4.61
CA GLY A 278 33.39 -17.36 -5.67
C GLY A 278 32.79 -17.74 -7.02
N ARG A 279 31.68 -18.46 -7.02
CA ARG A 279 31.00 -18.94 -8.24
C ARG A 279 31.95 -19.68 -9.19
N PRO A 280 32.47 -20.86 -8.77
CA PRO A 280 33.46 -21.60 -9.58
C PRO A 280 33.01 -21.95 -10.98
N GLU A 281 31.70 -22.15 -11.21
CA GLU A 281 31.11 -22.43 -12.52
C GLU A 281 31.32 -21.29 -13.54
N LEU A 282 31.44 -20.06 -13.09
CA LEU A 282 31.77 -18.91 -13.96
C LEU A 282 33.22 -18.97 -14.47
N HIS A 283 34.06 -19.77 -13.79
CA HIS A 283 35.48 -19.92 -14.09
C HIS A 283 35.82 -21.30 -14.69
N ASN A 284 34.81 -22.08 -15.17
CA ASN A 284 34.96 -23.44 -15.71
C ASN A 284 35.58 -24.43 -14.71
N GLN A 285 35.31 -24.29 -13.42
CA GLN A 285 35.75 -25.21 -12.40
C GLN A 285 34.62 -26.17 -12.03
N ASN A 286 34.91 -27.47 -11.99
CA ASN A 286 34.01 -28.49 -11.51
C ASN A 286 33.97 -28.43 -9.96
N TYR A 287 33.09 -27.60 -9.43
CA TYR A 287 32.84 -27.54 -8.00
C TYR A 287 31.73 -28.52 -7.62
N SER A 288 31.97 -29.31 -6.60
CA SER A 288 30.98 -30.23 -6.04
C SER A 288 30.82 -29.93 -4.55
N VAL A 289 29.58 -29.70 -4.13
CA VAL A 289 29.23 -29.46 -2.73
C VAL A 289 29.22 -30.77 -1.93
N SER A 290 29.45 -30.67 -0.63
CA SER A 290 29.29 -31.73 0.36
C SER A 290 28.34 -31.28 1.48
N ALA A 291 27.92 -32.20 2.34
CA ALA A 291 27.08 -31.87 3.50
C ALA A 291 27.72 -30.81 4.43
N ASP A 292 29.05 -30.82 4.55
CA ASP A 292 29.82 -29.87 5.37
C ASP A 292 29.76 -28.42 4.88
N ASP A 293 29.32 -28.21 3.63
CA ASP A 293 29.12 -26.88 3.07
C ASP A 293 27.84 -26.19 3.56
N PHE A 294 26.97 -26.91 4.27
CA PHE A 294 25.66 -26.46 4.75
C PHE A 294 25.59 -26.46 6.28
N THR A 295 24.97 -25.44 6.87
CA THR A 295 24.58 -25.55 8.28
C THR A 295 23.31 -26.37 8.43
N MET A 296 23.22 -27.16 9.48
CA MET A 296 21.98 -27.90 9.83
C MET A 296 21.26 -27.26 11.03
N GLU A 297 21.89 -26.30 11.73
CA GLU A 297 21.31 -25.66 12.92
C GLU A 297 20.01 -24.89 12.64
N ASN A 298 19.83 -24.38 11.42
CA ASN A 298 18.61 -23.70 11.00
C ASN A 298 17.46 -24.68 10.69
N LEU A 299 17.72 -25.98 10.61
CA LEU A 299 16.68 -27.01 10.42
C LEU A 299 16.05 -27.44 11.74
N HIS A 300 16.50 -26.90 12.85
CA HIS A 300 16.02 -27.24 14.18
C HIS A 300 14.72 -26.46 14.51
N MET A 301 13.60 -27.11 14.42
CA MET A 301 12.29 -26.55 14.68
C MET A 301 11.95 -26.55 16.18
N LYS A 302 11.33 -25.47 16.67
CA LYS A 302 10.94 -25.28 18.08
C LYS A 302 9.48 -24.89 18.19
N TRP A 303 8.79 -25.43 19.19
CA TRP A 303 7.43 -25.09 19.56
C TRP A 303 7.43 -24.29 20.86
N SER A 304 6.78 -23.15 20.88
CA SER A 304 6.66 -22.30 22.05
C SER A 304 5.50 -21.33 21.94
N ARG A 305 5.05 -20.77 23.05
CA ARG A 305 4.14 -19.63 22.97
C ARG A 305 4.88 -18.43 22.39
N PRO A 306 4.31 -17.71 21.40
CA PRO A 306 4.96 -16.51 20.87
C PRO A 306 4.99 -15.41 21.91
N ARG A 307 5.94 -14.48 21.76
CA ARG A 307 5.94 -13.25 22.53
C ARG A 307 4.74 -12.39 22.13
N PRO A 308 4.28 -11.48 23.00
CA PRO A 308 3.32 -10.47 22.59
C PRO A 308 3.84 -9.63 21.44
N ASP A 309 2.95 -9.22 20.55
CA ASP A 309 3.24 -8.23 19.51
C ASP A 309 3.75 -6.93 20.15
N ILE A 310 4.66 -6.25 19.45
CA ILE A 310 5.16 -4.93 19.81
C ILE A 310 5.08 -4.02 18.61
N VAL A 311 4.42 -2.88 18.76
CA VAL A 311 4.39 -1.82 17.75
C VAL A 311 4.75 -0.50 18.42
N GLY A 312 5.78 0.16 17.93
CA GLY A 312 6.23 1.44 18.43
C GLY A 312 6.53 2.43 17.30
N GLY A 313 6.23 3.69 17.51
CA GLY A 313 6.50 4.75 16.55
C GLY A 313 6.89 6.04 17.25
N PHE A 314 7.71 6.83 16.57
CA PHE A 314 8.15 8.14 17.02
C PHE A 314 8.25 9.08 15.82
N SER A 315 7.85 10.34 16.01
CA SER A 315 8.12 11.39 15.01
C SER A 315 8.41 12.72 15.70
N TYR A 316 9.33 13.45 15.10
CA TYR A 316 9.71 14.82 15.49
C TYR A 316 9.68 15.70 14.25
N GLY A 317 9.04 16.84 14.36
CA GLY A 317 9.02 17.86 13.31
C GLY A 317 9.12 19.26 13.90
N ASP A 318 9.87 20.13 13.22
CA ASP A 318 10.05 21.52 13.63
C ASP A 318 10.55 22.38 12.47
N ARG A 319 10.52 23.73 12.67
CA ARG A 319 11.11 24.70 11.76
C ARG A 319 12.11 25.61 12.45
N PHE A 320 13.27 25.74 11.84
CA PHE A 320 14.41 26.52 12.33
C PHE A 320 14.70 27.73 11.45
N PHE A 321 15.55 28.64 11.94
CA PHE A 321 16.02 29.83 11.21
C PHE A 321 14.87 30.73 10.71
N GLY A 322 13.90 31.00 11.59
CA GLY A 322 12.74 31.84 11.25
C GLY A 322 11.82 31.16 10.22
N GLY A 323 11.62 29.84 10.34
CA GLY A 323 10.73 29.06 9.49
C GLY A 323 11.33 28.64 8.13
N ARG A 324 12.61 28.95 7.88
CA ARG A 324 13.26 28.65 6.59
C ARG A 324 13.61 27.17 6.42
N LEU A 325 14.11 26.52 7.49
CA LEU A 325 14.48 25.10 7.47
C LEU A 325 13.42 24.27 8.18
N GLY A 326 12.67 23.51 7.46
CA GLY A 326 11.80 22.47 7.98
C GLY A 326 12.56 21.16 8.13
N VAL A 327 12.38 20.51 9.27
CA VAL A 327 12.95 19.19 9.59
C VAL A 327 11.83 18.28 10.07
N MET A 328 11.70 17.11 9.46
CA MET A 328 10.82 16.03 9.91
C MET A 328 11.62 14.73 9.94
N ALA A 329 11.54 14.02 11.07
CA ALA A 329 12.06 12.68 11.22
C ALA A 329 10.96 11.78 11.79
N ALA A 330 10.77 10.60 11.23
CA ALA A 330 9.82 9.63 11.71
C ALA A 330 10.43 8.24 11.68
N PHE A 331 10.05 7.43 12.66
CA PHE A 331 10.49 6.05 12.83
C PHE A 331 9.32 5.19 13.32
N SER A 332 9.22 3.96 12.82
CA SER A 332 8.30 2.94 13.30
C SER A 332 9.00 1.59 13.35
N TYR A 333 8.67 0.81 14.38
CA TYR A 333 9.09 -0.56 14.56
C TYR A 333 7.90 -1.43 14.94
N GLN A 334 7.78 -2.59 14.28
CA GLN A 334 6.73 -3.56 14.53
C GLN A 334 7.34 -4.96 14.59
N ASN A 335 6.98 -5.76 15.60
CA ASN A 335 7.25 -7.18 15.66
C ASN A 335 5.92 -7.89 15.93
N LEU A 336 5.45 -8.67 14.97
CA LEU A 336 4.13 -9.30 14.98
C LEU A 336 4.27 -10.80 14.81
N PHE A 337 3.48 -11.57 15.54
CA PHE A 337 3.37 -13.02 15.41
C PHE A 337 2.03 -13.34 14.76
N ARG A 338 2.09 -13.88 13.55
CA ARG A 338 0.93 -14.19 12.72
C ARG A 338 1.00 -15.64 12.25
N GLY A 339 -0.07 -16.10 11.63
CA GLY A 339 -0.12 -17.44 11.05
C GLY A 339 -1.49 -17.73 10.47
N LYS A 340 -1.62 -18.95 9.97
CA LYS A 340 -2.89 -19.50 9.54
C LYS A 340 -2.89 -21.01 9.69
N ASP A 341 -4.09 -21.57 9.81
CA ASP A 341 -4.33 -22.99 9.66
C ASP A 341 -5.09 -23.19 8.35
N ALA A 342 -4.61 -24.12 7.52
CA ALA A 342 -5.21 -24.43 6.25
C ALA A 342 -5.48 -25.93 6.12
N SER A 343 -6.63 -26.27 5.55
CA SER A 343 -6.94 -27.63 5.11
C SER A 343 -7.07 -27.64 3.59
N LEU A 344 -6.23 -28.42 2.94
CA LEU A 344 -6.26 -28.66 1.50
C LEU A 344 -6.99 -29.97 1.27
N TYR A 345 -8.01 -29.92 0.41
CA TYR A 345 -8.86 -31.08 0.12
C TYR A 345 -8.58 -31.65 -1.27
N TYR A 346 -8.14 -30.80 -2.20
CA TYR A 346 -7.89 -31.22 -3.57
C TYR A 346 -6.87 -30.30 -4.25
N ILE A 347 -5.91 -30.88 -4.97
CA ILE A 347 -4.96 -30.13 -5.80
C ILE A 347 -5.21 -30.52 -7.26
N PRO A 348 -5.57 -29.59 -8.17
CA PRO A 348 -5.78 -29.89 -9.57
C PRO A 348 -4.52 -30.50 -10.21
N GLY A 349 -4.69 -31.62 -10.93
CA GLY A 349 -3.59 -32.29 -11.59
C GLY A 349 -2.87 -33.37 -10.74
N SER A 350 -3.08 -33.42 -9.44
CA SER A 350 -2.55 -34.47 -8.59
C SER A 350 -3.51 -35.67 -8.57
N ALA A 351 -3.00 -36.88 -8.90
CA ALA A 351 -3.77 -38.09 -8.76
C ALA A 351 -3.83 -38.50 -7.27
N GLY A 352 -4.96 -38.19 -6.60
CA GLY A 352 -5.33 -38.83 -5.36
C GLY A 352 -4.56 -38.39 -4.10
N LYS A 353 -4.04 -37.17 -4.01
CA LYS A 353 -3.57 -36.62 -2.72
C LYS A 353 -4.77 -36.48 -1.77
N GLY A 354 -4.69 -37.09 -0.61
CA GLY A 354 -5.68 -36.97 0.46
C GLY A 354 -5.67 -35.57 1.06
N THR A 355 -6.56 -35.34 2.03
CA THR A 355 -6.60 -34.07 2.78
C THR A 355 -5.26 -33.78 3.46
N GLU A 356 -4.71 -32.63 3.26
CA GLU A 356 -3.49 -32.14 3.90
C GLU A 356 -3.85 -30.95 4.82
N ASN A 357 -3.36 -30.98 6.05
CA ASN A 357 -3.44 -29.83 6.96
C ASN A 357 -2.11 -29.10 6.98
N ARG A 358 -2.14 -27.78 6.88
CA ARG A 358 -0.94 -26.91 6.93
C ARG A 358 -1.09 -25.91 8.07
N ALA A 359 -0.14 -25.90 8.98
CA ALA A 359 0.00 -24.90 10.04
C ALA A 359 1.12 -23.92 9.64
N TYR A 360 0.80 -22.64 9.63
CA TYR A 360 1.77 -21.57 9.34
C TYR A 360 2.03 -20.76 10.60
N SER A 361 3.29 -20.49 10.88
CA SER A 361 3.74 -19.58 11.95
C SER A 361 4.74 -18.61 11.35
N ASP A 362 4.46 -17.32 11.48
CA ASP A 362 5.20 -16.25 10.81
C ASP A 362 5.51 -15.13 11.81
N GLU A 363 6.80 -14.90 12.08
CA GLU A 363 7.30 -13.73 12.83
C GLU A 363 7.68 -12.64 11.83
N GLN A 364 6.95 -11.52 11.89
CA GLN A 364 7.14 -10.36 11.02
C GLN A 364 7.81 -9.23 11.81
N ASN A 365 9.00 -8.86 11.38
CA ASN A 365 9.73 -7.72 11.93
C ASN A 365 9.78 -6.62 10.87
N ARG A 366 9.13 -5.48 11.15
CA ARG A 366 8.99 -4.38 10.20
C ARG A 366 9.56 -3.11 10.80
N MET A 367 10.35 -2.38 10.01
CA MET A 367 10.91 -1.09 10.40
C MET A 367 10.71 -0.08 9.27
N GLY A 368 10.28 1.11 9.61
CA GLY A 368 10.19 2.23 8.68
C GLY A 368 10.83 3.47 9.29
N ALA A 369 11.65 4.16 8.53
CA ALA A 369 12.24 5.42 8.93
C ALA A 369 12.29 6.40 7.75
N HIS A 370 12.05 7.67 8.00
CA HIS A 370 12.31 8.71 7.01
C HIS A 370 12.75 10.02 7.65
N VAL A 371 13.53 10.77 6.87
CA VAL A 371 13.90 12.15 7.15
C VAL A 371 13.50 13.00 5.95
N LYS A 372 12.87 14.14 6.22
CA LYS A 372 12.52 15.14 5.21
C LYS A 372 13.03 16.50 5.66
N LEU A 373 13.80 17.13 4.81
CA LEU A 373 14.35 18.46 5.01
C LEU A 373 13.80 19.37 3.92
N ASP A 374 13.24 20.52 4.27
CA ASP A 374 12.87 21.53 3.30
C ASP A 374 13.52 22.86 3.65
N TYR A 375 14.14 23.51 2.66
CA TYR A 375 14.76 24.81 2.84
C TYR A 375 14.12 25.84 1.91
N ARG A 376 13.52 26.86 2.50
CA ARG A 376 12.90 28.01 1.81
C ARG A 376 13.92 29.15 1.69
N PHE A 377 14.56 29.29 0.54
CA PHE A 377 15.46 30.42 0.27
C PHE A 377 14.70 31.73 0.24
N SER A 378 13.48 31.68 -0.28
CA SER A 378 12.52 32.78 -0.34
C SER A 378 11.10 32.22 -0.45
N GLY A 379 10.08 33.05 -0.48
CA GLY A 379 8.71 32.59 -0.78
C GLY A 379 8.53 31.95 -2.17
N ARG A 380 9.54 32.07 -3.05
CA ARG A 380 9.49 31.59 -4.44
C ARG A 380 10.44 30.45 -4.77
N HIS A 381 11.38 30.15 -3.89
CA HIS A 381 12.42 29.15 -4.15
C HIS A 381 12.55 28.22 -2.94
N LYS A 382 12.30 26.95 -3.18
CA LYS A 382 12.35 25.90 -2.17
C LYS A 382 13.16 24.73 -2.68
N LEU A 383 13.96 24.12 -1.80
CA LEU A 383 14.64 22.85 -2.01
C LEU A 383 14.15 21.86 -0.98
N MET A 384 13.91 20.62 -1.36
CA MET A 384 13.45 19.55 -0.48
C MET A 384 14.28 18.31 -0.70
N LEU A 385 14.78 17.73 0.39
CA LEU A 385 15.43 16.44 0.43
C LEU A 385 14.58 15.47 1.24
N TYR A 386 14.27 14.33 0.67
CA TYR A 386 13.64 13.20 1.34
C TYR A 386 14.59 12.00 1.30
N ALA A 387 14.71 11.27 2.40
CA ALA A 387 15.33 9.97 2.47
C ALA A 387 14.48 9.04 3.34
N GLY A 388 14.11 7.88 2.80
CA GLY A 388 13.28 6.88 3.46
C GLY A 388 13.90 5.49 3.37
N TYR A 389 13.76 4.72 4.44
CA TYR A 389 14.18 3.33 4.54
C TYR A 389 13.04 2.49 5.13
N MET A 390 12.62 1.46 4.40
CA MET A 390 11.61 0.49 4.79
C MET A 390 12.26 -0.90 4.78
N ASP A 391 12.05 -1.67 5.84
CA ASP A 391 12.66 -2.99 6.05
C ASP A 391 11.59 -3.94 6.58
N LEU A 392 11.51 -5.12 5.99
CA LEU A 392 10.63 -6.22 6.39
C LEU A 392 11.43 -7.50 6.45
N ARG A 393 11.39 -8.15 7.59
CA ARG A 393 11.98 -9.48 7.81
C ARG A 393 10.88 -10.41 8.29
N GLU A 394 10.79 -11.55 7.63
CA GLU A 394 9.81 -12.58 7.93
C GLU A 394 10.52 -13.89 8.19
N SER A 395 10.10 -14.57 9.27
CA SER A 395 10.55 -15.92 9.60
C SER A 395 9.34 -16.83 9.66
N GLU A 396 9.15 -17.65 8.63
CA GLU A 396 8.00 -18.52 8.47
C GLU A 396 8.40 -20.00 8.65
N VAL A 397 7.62 -20.71 9.45
CA VAL A 397 7.55 -22.16 9.44
C VAL A 397 6.20 -22.56 8.89
N ARG A 398 6.20 -23.45 7.88
CA ARG A 398 5.02 -24.13 7.39
C ARG A 398 5.16 -25.61 7.65
N ASP A 399 4.23 -26.19 8.36
CA ASP A 399 4.14 -27.58 8.70
C ASP A 399 2.88 -28.17 8.06
N GLY A 400 3.07 -28.89 6.96
CA GLY A 400 2.02 -29.59 6.23
C GLY A 400 2.03 -31.07 6.56
N TYR A 401 0.88 -31.66 6.87
CA TYR A 401 0.77 -33.06 7.24
C TYR A 401 -0.56 -33.70 6.86
N ASN A 402 -0.50 -34.96 6.54
CA ASN A 402 -1.65 -35.87 6.43
C ASN A 402 -1.32 -37.20 7.12
N ASP A 403 -2.16 -38.20 6.91
CA ASP A 403 -1.96 -39.53 7.54
C ASP A 403 -0.69 -40.26 7.07
N GLN A 404 -0.09 -39.87 5.96
CA GLN A 404 1.03 -40.53 5.32
C GLN A 404 2.25 -39.65 5.10
N GLU A 405 2.05 -38.36 4.92
CA GLU A 405 3.09 -37.42 4.47
C GLU A 405 3.19 -36.23 5.39
N ARG A 406 4.39 -35.68 5.54
CA ARG A 406 4.66 -34.42 6.18
C ARG A 406 5.66 -33.61 5.36
N THR A 407 5.36 -32.33 5.14
CA THR A 407 6.26 -31.39 4.47
C THR A 407 6.49 -30.19 5.38
N VAL A 408 7.73 -29.97 5.79
CA VAL A 408 8.11 -28.82 6.60
C VAL A 408 8.90 -27.85 5.75
N ARG A 409 8.52 -26.58 5.76
CA ARG A 409 9.29 -25.49 5.13
C ARG A 409 9.70 -24.46 6.18
N MET A 410 10.97 -24.14 6.20
CA MET A 410 11.56 -23.10 7.03
C MET A 410 12.13 -22.03 6.13
N LYS A 411 11.57 -20.84 6.19
CA LYS A 411 11.90 -19.72 5.31
C LYS A 411 12.19 -18.49 6.12
N TRP A 412 13.31 -17.82 5.85
CA TRP A 412 13.58 -16.49 6.30
C TRP A 412 13.69 -15.57 5.08
N ASN A 413 12.96 -14.46 5.10
CA ASN A 413 12.91 -13.49 4.02
C ASN A 413 13.29 -12.10 4.56
N HIS A 414 14.10 -11.36 3.83
CA HIS A 414 14.45 -9.99 4.14
C HIS A 414 14.29 -9.11 2.91
N GLN A 415 13.45 -8.10 3.04
CA GLN A 415 13.18 -7.12 2.00
C GLN A 415 13.44 -5.72 2.53
N TYR A 416 14.06 -4.86 1.72
CA TYR A 416 14.13 -3.44 2.04
C TYR A 416 13.99 -2.55 0.81
N ILE A 417 13.53 -1.32 1.05
CA ILE A 417 13.49 -0.23 0.07
C ILE A 417 14.21 0.97 0.70
N PHE A 418 15.23 1.47 0.01
CA PHE A 418 15.83 2.78 0.28
C PHE A 418 15.44 3.72 -0.85
N ASN A 419 14.87 4.88 -0.52
CA ASN A 419 14.47 5.89 -1.50
C ASN A 419 14.98 7.25 -1.07
N THR A 420 15.63 7.96 -1.97
CA THR A 420 16.07 9.35 -1.79
C THR A 420 15.59 10.20 -2.95
N THR A 421 15.04 11.36 -2.62
CA THR A 421 14.52 12.34 -3.58
C THR A 421 15.02 13.73 -3.24
N LEU A 422 15.62 14.40 -4.22
CA LEU A 422 15.97 15.82 -4.15
C LEU A 422 15.08 16.57 -5.12
N LYS A 423 14.28 17.51 -4.60
CA LYS A 423 13.32 18.31 -5.39
C LYS A 423 13.58 19.78 -5.23
N GLY A 424 13.64 20.53 -6.35
CA GLY A 424 13.64 21.97 -6.38
C GLY A 424 12.33 22.52 -6.94
N GLU A 425 11.78 23.54 -6.30
CA GLU A 425 10.58 24.28 -6.73
C GLU A 425 10.94 25.75 -6.86
N HIS A 426 10.68 26.33 -8.02
CA HIS A 426 11.07 27.70 -8.35
C HIS A 426 9.92 28.41 -9.05
N SER A 427 9.55 29.59 -8.53
CA SER A 427 8.58 30.47 -9.17
C SER A 427 9.27 31.75 -9.62
N PHE A 428 8.97 32.16 -10.85
CA PHE A 428 9.56 33.33 -11.51
C PHE A 428 8.46 34.24 -12.03
N LEU A 429 8.83 35.46 -12.37
CA LEU A 429 7.97 36.55 -12.87
C LEU A 429 6.98 37.07 -11.81
N ARG A 430 6.24 38.11 -12.19
CA ARG A 430 5.19 38.65 -11.32
C ARG A 430 4.02 37.65 -11.23
N ALA A 431 3.41 37.59 -10.04
CA ALA A 431 2.31 36.65 -9.74
C ALA A 431 2.64 35.18 -9.99
N ASP A 432 3.94 34.76 -9.88
CA ASP A 432 4.42 33.38 -10.01
C ASP A 432 3.96 32.67 -11.30
N ARG A 433 3.90 33.44 -12.40
CA ARG A 433 3.37 32.95 -13.70
C ARG A 433 4.20 31.85 -14.32
N LEU A 434 5.50 31.87 -14.10
CA LEU A 434 6.41 30.82 -14.58
C LEU A 434 6.88 30.00 -13.38
N LYS A 435 6.59 28.71 -13.40
CA LYS A 435 7.07 27.74 -12.40
C LYS A 435 7.96 26.70 -13.08
N LEU A 436 9.03 26.34 -12.40
CA LEU A 436 9.94 25.26 -12.75
C LEU A 436 10.08 24.36 -11.55
N ASP A 437 9.80 23.08 -11.71
CA ASP A 437 10.17 22.07 -10.75
C ASP A 437 11.04 21.00 -11.38
N TRP A 438 11.97 20.49 -10.60
CA TRP A 438 12.82 19.39 -10.99
C TRP A 438 12.98 18.42 -9.83
N THR A 439 13.17 17.15 -10.16
CA THR A 439 13.31 16.09 -9.18
C THR A 439 14.37 15.11 -9.63
N GLY A 440 15.34 14.84 -8.77
CA GLY A 440 16.32 13.75 -8.91
C GLY A 440 16.00 12.67 -7.91
N VAL A 441 16.04 11.41 -8.33
CA VAL A 441 15.67 10.24 -7.54
C VAL A 441 16.75 9.19 -7.60
N PHE A 442 17.07 8.63 -6.45
CA PHE A 442 17.81 7.38 -6.33
C PHE A 442 17.07 6.44 -5.41
N SER A 443 16.79 5.24 -5.89
CA SER A 443 16.13 4.20 -5.11
C SER A 443 16.84 2.87 -5.26
N LYS A 444 16.84 2.09 -4.20
CA LYS A 444 17.33 0.72 -4.18
C LYS A 444 16.32 -0.16 -3.44
N ALA A 445 15.90 -1.22 -4.10
CA ALA A 445 15.11 -2.27 -3.47
C ALA A 445 15.93 -3.57 -3.46
N TYR A 446 15.79 -4.34 -2.41
CA TYR A 446 16.51 -5.59 -2.25
C TYR A 446 15.61 -6.63 -1.60
N SER A 447 15.73 -7.87 -2.06
CA SER A 447 15.11 -9.04 -1.46
C SER A 447 16.13 -10.16 -1.37
N THR A 448 16.13 -10.86 -0.26
CA THR A 448 16.89 -12.11 -0.10
C THR A 448 16.09 -13.14 0.66
N THR A 449 16.10 -14.36 0.16
CA THR A 449 15.56 -15.54 0.82
C THR A 449 16.68 -16.59 0.84
N PRO A 450 17.64 -16.45 1.76
CA PRO A 450 18.74 -17.40 1.87
C PRO A 450 18.24 -18.66 2.54
N ASP A 451 18.69 -19.81 2.05
CA ASP A 451 18.53 -21.10 2.69
C ASP A 451 17.07 -21.44 3.05
N ASN A 452 16.16 -21.18 2.09
CA ASN A 452 14.77 -21.63 2.20
C ASN A 452 14.76 -23.16 2.12
N ALA A 453 14.60 -23.79 3.28
CA ALA A 453 14.69 -25.23 3.44
C ALA A 453 13.32 -25.88 3.40
N ARG A 454 13.17 -26.93 2.61
CA ARG A 454 11.99 -27.79 2.58
C ARG A 454 12.41 -29.24 2.82
N ILE A 455 11.70 -29.93 3.69
CA ILE A 455 11.94 -31.32 4.03
C ILE A 455 10.66 -32.09 3.80
N TYR A 456 10.75 -33.19 3.10
CA TYR A 456 9.63 -34.04 2.73
C TYR A 456 9.78 -35.45 3.34
N ILE A 457 8.75 -35.90 4.05
CA ILE A 457 8.75 -37.13 4.83
C ILE A 457 7.49 -37.90 4.53
N ASN A 458 7.65 -39.19 4.26
CA ASN A 458 6.54 -40.14 4.03
C ASN A 458 6.47 -41.14 5.17
N GLY A 459 5.41 -41.08 5.97
CA GLY A 459 5.30 -41.87 7.19
C GLY A 459 6.42 -41.54 8.16
N ASP A 460 7.13 -42.60 8.64
CA ASP A 460 8.31 -42.46 9.49
C ASP A 460 9.63 -42.52 8.69
N HIS A 461 9.57 -42.29 7.38
CA HIS A 461 10.70 -42.47 6.48
C HIS A 461 10.97 -41.26 5.60
N LEU A 462 12.24 -40.94 5.36
CA LEU A 462 12.65 -40.02 4.31
C LEU A 462 12.57 -40.70 2.94
N TYR A 463 12.13 -39.99 1.91
CA TYR A 463 12.27 -40.51 0.56
C TYR A 463 13.75 -40.67 0.16
N ASN A 464 14.02 -41.65 -0.70
CA ASN A 464 15.34 -41.87 -1.25
C ASN A 464 15.85 -40.76 -2.14
N THR A 465 14.92 -40.05 -2.82
CA THR A 465 15.22 -38.96 -3.74
C THR A 465 14.38 -37.77 -3.37
N ASP A 466 14.95 -36.58 -3.54
CA ASP A 466 14.28 -35.30 -3.29
C ASP A 466 13.74 -35.15 -1.86
N SER A 467 14.46 -35.73 -0.86
CA SER A 467 14.04 -35.69 0.55
C SER A 467 14.07 -34.28 1.14
N ALA A 468 14.89 -33.40 0.62
CA ALA A 468 14.95 -32.00 1.00
C ALA A 468 15.47 -31.13 -0.12
N ASP A 469 15.07 -29.88 -0.10
CA ASP A 469 15.68 -28.83 -0.93
C ASP A 469 16.12 -27.67 -0.06
N ARG A 470 17.18 -27.00 -0.48
CA ARG A 470 17.69 -25.77 0.12
C ARG A 470 17.97 -24.76 -0.97
N ARG A 471 17.32 -23.58 -0.88
CA ARG A 471 17.27 -22.60 -1.95
C ARG A 471 17.75 -21.22 -1.48
N TRP A 472 18.60 -20.60 -2.29
CA TRP A 472 19.04 -19.22 -2.10
C TRP A 472 18.57 -18.36 -3.25
N GLU A 473 17.88 -17.27 -2.91
CA GLU A 473 17.39 -16.30 -3.86
C GLU A 473 17.73 -14.90 -3.39
N HIS A 474 18.24 -14.04 -4.28
CA HIS A 474 18.31 -12.63 -3.99
C HIS A 474 18.22 -11.78 -5.24
N ASN A 475 17.60 -10.62 -5.09
CA ASN A 475 17.38 -9.65 -6.14
C ASN A 475 17.75 -8.25 -5.64
N SER A 476 18.37 -7.48 -6.50
CA SER A 476 18.71 -6.08 -6.23
C SER A 476 18.26 -5.20 -7.39
N ASP A 477 17.28 -4.33 -7.12
CA ASP A 477 16.82 -3.32 -8.07
C ASP A 477 17.44 -1.97 -7.72
N ARG A 478 18.07 -1.32 -8.69
CA ARG A 478 18.53 0.07 -8.63
C ARG A 478 17.72 0.90 -9.62
N ASP A 479 17.16 2.01 -9.16
CA ASP A 479 16.35 2.92 -9.97
C ASP A 479 16.91 4.34 -9.81
N ILE A 480 17.30 4.97 -10.93
CA ILE A 480 17.72 6.36 -11.01
C ILE A 480 16.76 7.07 -11.95
N ALA A 481 16.13 8.15 -11.48
CA ALA A 481 15.20 8.91 -12.30
C ALA A 481 15.40 10.41 -12.15
N GLY A 482 15.12 11.14 -13.23
CA GLY A 482 15.10 12.59 -13.26
C GLY A 482 13.83 13.10 -13.92
N TYR A 483 13.23 14.14 -13.33
CA TYR A 483 12.03 14.80 -13.83
C TYR A 483 12.28 16.30 -13.92
N VAL A 484 11.76 16.93 -14.97
CA VAL A 484 11.75 18.39 -15.12
C VAL A 484 10.39 18.80 -15.64
N ASN A 485 9.75 19.76 -14.96
CA ASN A 485 8.46 20.30 -15.35
C ASN A 485 8.54 21.83 -15.38
N ILE A 486 7.93 22.42 -16.38
CA ILE A 486 7.78 23.84 -16.52
C ILE A 486 6.31 24.17 -16.74
N SER A 487 5.80 25.22 -16.11
CA SER A 487 4.45 25.67 -16.33
C SER A 487 4.41 27.18 -16.45
N TYR A 488 3.53 27.66 -17.32
CA TYR A 488 3.29 29.08 -17.54
C TYR A 488 1.80 29.41 -17.49
N ARG A 489 1.42 30.38 -16.66
CA ARG A 489 0.04 30.83 -16.47
C ARG A 489 -0.26 32.02 -17.39
N PHE A 490 -1.31 31.87 -18.19
CA PHE A 490 -1.93 32.93 -18.97
C PHE A 490 -3.24 33.33 -18.29
N ASP A 491 -3.40 34.63 -18.02
CA ASP A 491 -4.63 35.23 -17.49
C ASP A 491 -5.33 35.95 -18.65
N PHE A 492 -6.50 35.44 -19.09
CA PHE A 492 -7.24 36.06 -20.22
C PHE A 492 -8.32 37.01 -19.74
N ALA A 493 -8.99 36.74 -18.63
CA ALA A 493 -10.03 37.57 -18.02
C ALA A 493 -10.08 37.27 -16.52
N ALA A 494 -10.90 38.01 -15.78
CA ALA A 494 -11.03 37.90 -14.32
C ALA A 494 -11.33 36.42 -13.86
N ASN A 495 -12.02 35.65 -14.69
CA ASN A 495 -12.45 34.29 -14.36
C ASN A 495 -11.93 33.24 -15.38
N SER A 496 -10.88 33.55 -16.13
CA SER A 496 -10.36 32.66 -17.18
C SER A 496 -8.84 32.60 -17.16
N THR A 497 -8.30 31.44 -16.84
CA THR A 497 -6.85 31.19 -16.80
C THR A 497 -6.51 29.93 -17.57
N LEU A 498 -5.32 29.89 -18.18
CA LEU A 498 -4.73 28.72 -18.78
C LEU A 498 -3.35 28.50 -18.22
N ASP A 499 -3.14 27.38 -17.54
CA ASP A 499 -1.81 26.91 -17.15
C ASP A 499 -1.32 25.90 -18.22
N LEU A 500 -0.33 26.30 -19.00
CA LEU A 500 0.34 25.41 -19.96
C LEU A 500 1.52 24.76 -19.24
N LYS A 501 1.52 23.41 -19.21
CA LYS A 501 2.54 22.60 -18.55
C LYS A 501 3.24 21.73 -19.59
N ALA A 502 4.56 21.65 -19.52
CA ALA A 502 5.37 20.73 -20.30
C ALA A 502 6.43 20.12 -19.38
N GLY A 503 6.77 18.89 -19.63
CA GLY A 503 7.81 18.23 -18.83
C GLY A 503 8.37 17.00 -19.50
N GLY A 504 9.42 16.48 -18.88
CA GLY A 504 10.10 15.27 -19.30
C GLY A 504 10.61 14.45 -18.14
N MET A 505 10.81 13.17 -18.40
CA MET A 505 11.33 12.21 -17.43
C MET A 505 12.28 11.24 -18.13
N TYR A 506 13.34 10.90 -17.44
CA TYR A 506 14.17 9.75 -17.80
C TYR A 506 14.37 8.87 -16.57
N ARG A 507 14.23 7.55 -16.75
CA ARG A 507 14.46 6.53 -15.73
C ARG A 507 15.37 5.45 -16.27
N ASP A 508 16.36 5.03 -15.49
CA ASP A 508 17.22 3.87 -15.70
C ASP A 508 17.08 2.93 -14.50
N LYS A 509 16.53 1.76 -14.74
CA LYS A 509 16.35 0.71 -13.76
C LYS A 509 17.16 -0.52 -14.15
N VAL A 510 17.89 -1.07 -13.20
CA VAL A 510 18.71 -2.29 -13.37
C VAL A 510 18.34 -3.27 -12.28
N ARG A 511 18.14 -4.54 -12.64
CA ARG A 511 17.96 -5.66 -11.72
C ARG A 511 19.10 -6.65 -11.90
N ASN A 512 19.62 -7.16 -10.76
CA ASN A 512 20.46 -8.34 -10.70
C ASN A 512 19.69 -9.42 -9.94
N SER A 513 19.56 -10.59 -10.53
CA SER A 513 18.85 -11.72 -9.93
C SER A 513 19.82 -12.89 -9.75
N PHE A 514 19.73 -13.53 -8.59
CA PHE A 514 20.48 -14.74 -8.26
C PHE A 514 19.55 -15.83 -7.75
N PHE A 515 19.77 -17.03 -8.23
CA PHE A 515 19.04 -18.23 -7.81
C PHE A 515 20.01 -19.41 -7.72
N ASN A 516 19.93 -20.18 -6.64
CA ASN A 516 20.65 -21.43 -6.50
C ASN A 516 19.87 -22.39 -5.60
N GLU A 517 19.69 -23.63 -6.02
CA GLU A 517 18.95 -24.66 -5.33
C GLU A 517 19.79 -25.94 -5.25
N TYR A 518 19.77 -26.58 -4.11
CA TYR A 518 20.39 -27.85 -3.85
C TYR A 518 19.33 -28.84 -3.39
N THR A 519 19.23 -29.97 -4.06
CA THR A 519 18.42 -31.10 -3.66
C THR A 519 19.26 -32.08 -2.84
N PHE A 520 18.68 -32.60 -1.79
CA PHE A 520 19.33 -33.56 -0.87
C PHE A 520 18.65 -34.90 -0.97
N ASP A 521 19.47 -35.92 -1.01
CA ASP A 521 19.05 -37.32 -1.04
C ASP A 521 19.52 -38.08 0.22
N SER A 522 18.85 -39.16 0.55
CA SER A 522 19.32 -40.03 1.61
C SER A 522 20.61 -40.76 1.18
N PRO A 523 21.68 -40.75 2.01
CA PRO A 523 23.01 -41.27 1.62
C PRO A 523 23.09 -42.79 1.42
N THR A 524 22.14 -43.56 1.95
CA THR A 524 22.26 -44.99 2.03
C THR A 524 21.71 -45.73 0.82
N GLY A 525 21.07 -45.07 -0.13
CA GLY A 525 20.35 -45.74 -1.22
C GLY A 525 19.27 -46.72 -0.74
N ILE A 526 19.01 -46.73 0.55
CA ILE A 526 17.97 -47.51 1.21
C ILE A 526 16.72 -46.62 1.18
N TYR A 527 15.64 -47.21 0.63
CA TYR A 527 14.35 -46.51 0.50
C TYR A 527 13.70 -46.14 1.85
N ASP A 528 14.29 -46.55 2.98
CA ASP A 528 13.74 -46.45 4.32
C ASP A 528 14.80 -46.05 5.35
N LEU A 529 15.22 -44.77 5.34
CA LEU A 529 15.88 -44.23 6.53
C LEU A 529 14.80 -43.90 7.56
N GLN A 530 14.64 -44.80 8.54
CA GLN A 530 13.69 -44.55 9.63
C GLN A 530 14.15 -43.36 10.44
N ILE A 531 13.30 -42.33 10.52
CA ILE A 531 13.56 -41.21 11.38
C ILE A 531 13.32 -41.66 12.81
N TYR A 532 14.39 -41.78 13.57
CA TYR A 532 14.34 -42.22 14.95
C TYR A 532 13.51 -41.30 15.81
N GLY A 533 12.35 -41.85 16.25
CA GLY A 533 11.40 -41.12 17.06
C GLY A 533 10.63 -40.09 16.26
N GLN A 534 9.43 -39.78 16.66
CA GLN A 534 8.58 -38.76 16.02
C GLN A 534 9.03 -37.31 16.38
N ASP A 535 10.29 -37.12 16.76
CA ASP A 535 10.83 -35.83 17.08
C ASP A 535 11.30 -35.11 15.81
N TRP A 536 10.35 -34.43 15.15
CA TRP A 536 10.53 -33.61 13.96
C TRP A 536 11.44 -32.40 14.16
N THR A 537 11.92 -32.18 15.40
CA THR A 537 12.80 -31.03 15.72
C THR A 537 14.25 -31.27 15.36
N ASN A 538 14.65 -32.51 15.13
CA ASN A 538 16.05 -32.94 14.94
C ASN A 538 16.38 -33.19 13.47
N PHE A 539 15.98 -32.28 12.58
CA PHE A 539 16.34 -32.38 11.15
C PHE A 539 17.85 -32.30 10.89
N ASP A 540 18.61 -31.70 11.82
CA ASP A 540 20.06 -31.65 11.79
C ASP A 540 20.72 -33.03 12.01
N GLU A 541 20.00 -33.97 12.61
CA GLU A 541 20.48 -35.36 12.75
C GLU A 541 20.22 -36.22 11.50
N LEU A 542 19.47 -35.71 10.51
CA LEU A 542 19.23 -36.41 9.25
C LEU A 542 20.51 -36.37 8.40
N LEU A 543 21.10 -37.52 8.16
CA LEU A 543 22.27 -37.70 7.32
C LEU A 543 21.89 -37.53 5.83
N LEU A 544 21.60 -36.33 5.39
CA LEU A 544 21.26 -35.99 4.02
C LEU A 544 22.51 -35.55 3.25
N GLU A 545 22.68 -36.08 2.04
CA GLU A 545 23.78 -35.67 1.14
C GLU A 545 23.25 -34.78 -0.01
N PRO A 546 23.85 -33.62 -0.27
CA PRO A 546 23.45 -32.80 -1.40
C PRO A 546 23.88 -33.43 -2.72
N ARG A 547 23.04 -33.29 -3.75
CA ARG A 547 23.48 -33.55 -5.12
C ARG A 547 24.65 -32.66 -5.47
N ARG A 548 25.65 -33.24 -6.14
CA ARG A 548 26.98 -32.63 -6.38
C ARG A 548 26.96 -31.22 -6.99
N PHE A 549 25.93 -30.93 -7.77
CA PHE A 549 25.80 -29.64 -8.46
C PHE A 549 24.48 -29.02 -8.09
N GLY A 550 24.50 -27.80 -7.57
CA GLY A 550 23.31 -27.00 -7.41
C GLY A 550 22.76 -26.54 -8.78
N ASN A 551 21.53 -26.08 -8.80
CA ASN A 551 20.90 -25.57 -10.02
C ASN A 551 21.36 -24.13 -10.34
N VAL A 552 22.66 -23.93 -10.53
CA VAL A 552 23.27 -22.61 -10.78
C VAL A 552 23.07 -22.12 -12.23
N GLY A 553 22.86 -23.04 -13.17
CA GLY A 553 22.57 -22.73 -14.57
C GLY A 553 21.11 -22.33 -14.83
N ASP A 554 20.32 -22.10 -13.77
CA ASP A 554 18.93 -21.68 -13.90
C ASP A 554 18.83 -20.29 -14.54
N PRO A 555 17.90 -20.08 -15.50
CA PRO A 555 17.64 -18.76 -16.10
C PRO A 555 17.26 -17.66 -15.12
N LEU A 556 16.91 -17.96 -13.87
CA LEU A 556 16.71 -16.97 -12.80
C LEU A 556 18.02 -16.28 -12.37
N ASN A 557 19.19 -16.77 -12.83
CA ASN A 557 20.44 -16.04 -12.77
C ASN A 557 20.52 -15.09 -14.00
N TYR A 558 20.02 -13.87 -13.83
CA TYR A 558 19.95 -12.89 -14.91
C TYR A 558 20.22 -11.46 -14.44
N ASP A 559 20.69 -10.63 -15.37
CA ASP A 559 20.71 -9.18 -15.26
C ASP A 559 19.62 -8.62 -16.18
N ALA A 560 18.87 -7.64 -15.71
CA ALA A 560 17.83 -7.00 -16.50
C ALA A 560 17.88 -5.46 -16.40
N PHE A 561 17.36 -4.80 -17.40
CA PHE A 561 17.27 -3.34 -17.44
C PHE A 561 15.93 -2.85 -17.97
N GLU A 562 15.51 -1.67 -17.53
CA GLU A 562 14.36 -0.93 -18.06
C GLU A 562 14.74 0.56 -18.14
N ARG A 563 14.76 1.11 -19.35
CA ARG A 563 15.00 2.53 -19.60
C ARG A 563 13.74 3.15 -20.15
N ILE A 564 13.27 4.22 -19.52
CA ILE A 564 12.06 4.92 -19.92
C ILE A 564 12.40 6.39 -20.15
N GLY A 565 12.19 6.85 -21.39
CA GLY A 565 12.20 8.26 -21.75
C GLY A 565 10.78 8.75 -21.98
N ALA A 566 10.37 9.84 -21.34
CA ALA A 566 9.03 10.37 -21.52
C ALA A 566 9.02 11.89 -21.62
N ALA A 567 8.05 12.41 -22.40
CA ALA A 567 7.76 13.82 -22.48
C ALA A 567 6.25 14.04 -22.51
N TYR A 568 5.79 15.18 -21.99
CA TYR A 568 4.38 15.54 -22.05
C TYR A 568 4.16 17.04 -22.29
N LEU A 569 2.98 17.32 -22.85
CA LEU A 569 2.41 18.66 -22.94
C LEU A 569 0.97 18.60 -22.44
N MET A 570 0.58 19.54 -21.57
CA MET A 570 -0.73 19.57 -20.92
C MET A 570 -1.19 20.99 -20.71
N GLY A 571 -2.47 21.28 -20.97
CA GLY A 571 -3.13 22.54 -20.66
C GLY A 571 -4.18 22.36 -19.56
N VAL A 572 -4.17 23.23 -18.55
CA VAL A 572 -5.21 23.32 -17.52
C VAL A 572 -5.94 24.64 -17.73
N TYR A 573 -7.16 24.56 -18.25
CA TYR A 573 -8.00 25.72 -18.51
C TYR A 573 -9.10 25.84 -17.48
N ASN A 574 -9.13 26.94 -16.77
CA ASN A 574 -10.15 27.28 -15.77
C ASN A 574 -11.02 28.41 -16.34
N TRP A 575 -12.34 28.20 -16.36
CA TRP A 575 -13.32 29.19 -16.79
C TRP A 575 -14.57 29.10 -15.91
N ASP A 576 -14.72 30.07 -15.02
CA ASP A 576 -15.81 30.17 -14.03
C ASP A 576 -15.98 28.84 -13.24
N ARG A 577 -16.94 28.01 -13.61
CA ARG A 577 -17.25 26.72 -12.95
C ARG A 577 -16.67 25.50 -13.67
N LEU A 578 -16.01 25.72 -14.81
CA LEU A 578 -15.49 24.66 -15.66
C LEU A 578 -13.97 24.64 -15.57
N GLU A 579 -13.43 23.48 -15.25
CA GLU A 579 -12.00 23.18 -15.34
C GLU A 579 -11.81 22.07 -16.37
N VAL A 580 -10.93 22.31 -17.34
CA VAL A 580 -10.59 21.38 -18.43
C VAL A 580 -9.10 21.12 -18.39
N ILE A 581 -8.74 19.85 -18.34
CA ILE A 581 -7.36 19.43 -18.56
C ILE A 581 -7.32 18.59 -19.81
N ALA A 582 -6.39 18.93 -20.70
CA ALA A 582 -6.10 18.11 -21.85
C ALA A 582 -4.57 18.00 -22.02
N GLY A 583 -4.09 16.79 -22.23
CA GLY A 583 -2.67 16.54 -22.37
C GLY A 583 -2.35 15.31 -23.22
N LEU A 584 -1.13 15.29 -23.70
CA LEU A 584 -0.54 14.17 -24.40
C LEU A 584 0.81 13.84 -23.79
N ARG A 585 1.00 12.59 -23.44
CA ARG A 585 2.27 12.04 -22.99
C ARG A 585 2.77 11.02 -24.01
N VAL A 586 4.07 11.01 -24.24
CA VAL A 586 4.78 10.01 -25.02
C VAL A 586 5.75 9.29 -24.10
N GLU A 587 5.70 7.97 -24.08
CA GLU A 587 6.67 7.14 -23.35
C GLU A 587 7.38 6.19 -24.31
N HIS A 588 8.69 6.22 -24.31
CA HIS A 588 9.55 5.27 -25.00
C HIS A 588 10.18 4.33 -23.98
N THR A 589 9.95 3.03 -24.16
CA THR A 589 10.43 1.97 -23.27
C THR A 589 11.42 1.09 -24.01
N ASP A 590 12.56 0.84 -23.36
CA ASP A 590 13.60 -0.09 -23.78
C ASP A 590 13.88 -1.00 -22.57
N GLN A 591 13.44 -2.27 -22.63
CA GLN A 591 13.61 -3.25 -21.56
C GLN A 591 14.15 -4.57 -22.07
N GLY A 592 14.95 -5.24 -21.25
CA GLY A 592 15.51 -6.53 -21.62
C GLY A 592 16.19 -7.25 -20.46
N TYR A 593 16.65 -8.45 -20.75
CA TYR A 593 17.44 -9.27 -19.83
C TYR A 593 18.60 -9.95 -20.55
N THR A 594 19.62 -10.32 -19.78
CA THR A 594 20.74 -11.15 -20.20
C THR A 594 20.93 -12.26 -19.16
N LEU A 595 20.94 -13.53 -19.60
CA LEU A 595 21.18 -14.67 -18.72
C LEU A 595 22.66 -14.74 -18.34
N VAL A 596 22.95 -15.01 -17.05
CA VAL A 596 24.33 -15.22 -16.60
C VAL A 596 24.91 -16.51 -17.22
N PHE A 597 24.06 -17.51 -17.43
CA PHE A 597 24.41 -18.81 -18.02
C PHE A 597 23.57 -19.05 -19.29
N PRO A 598 23.91 -18.45 -20.44
CA PRO A 598 23.10 -18.62 -21.65
C PRO A 598 23.15 -20.06 -22.16
N ARG A 599 21.98 -20.62 -22.41
CA ARG A 599 21.83 -21.89 -23.13
C ARG A 599 21.71 -21.57 -24.63
N GLN A 600 22.65 -22.01 -25.40
CA GLN A 600 22.81 -22.02 -26.89
C GLN A 600 22.08 -20.98 -27.76
N THR A 601 20.83 -20.57 -27.53
CA THR A 601 20.06 -19.66 -28.38
C THR A 601 19.33 -18.51 -27.71
N ASP A 602 19.09 -18.57 -26.38
CA ASP A 602 18.16 -17.67 -25.70
C ASP A 602 18.82 -16.89 -24.55
N GLY A 603 20.07 -16.47 -24.76
CA GLY A 603 20.88 -15.78 -23.75
C GLY A 603 20.40 -14.38 -23.39
N GLU A 604 19.57 -13.75 -24.21
CA GLU A 604 19.07 -12.40 -24.00
C GLU A 604 17.67 -12.21 -24.60
N GLY A 605 16.86 -11.34 -23.94
CA GLY A 605 15.58 -10.90 -24.47
C GLY A 605 15.51 -9.37 -24.47
N HIS A 606 14.88 -8.78 -25.50
CA HIS A 606 14.84 -7.34 -25.67
C HIS A 606 13.53 -6.88 -26.30
N GLN A 607 12.91 -5.87 -25.70
CA GLN A 607 11.66 -5.27 -26.17
C GLN A 607 11.78 -3.75 -26.21
N VAL A 608 11.43 -3.14 -27.33
CA VAL A 608 11.41 -1.68 -27.52
C VAL A 608 10.06 -1.26 -28.09
N TYR A 609 9.41 -0.30 -27.46
CA TYR A 609 8.13 0.24 -27.90
C TYR A 609 7.92 1.69 -27.48
N THR A 610 6.98 2.37 -28.14
CA THR A 610 6.63 3.76 -27.86
C THR A 610 5.12 3.92 -27.80
N ASP A 611 4.62 4.48 -26.70
CA ASP A 611 3.21 4.67 -26.45
C ASP A 611 2.81 6.13 -26.47
N LEU A 612 1.66 6.41 -27.10
CA LEU A 612 0.99 7.71 -27.08
C LEU A 612 -0.16 7.64 -26.06
N LEU A 613 -0.11 8.48 -25.02
CA LEU A 613 -1.01 8.46 -23.88
C LEU A 613 -1.77 9.78 -23.76
N PRO A 614 -2.83 9.99 -24.54
CA PRO A 614 -3.71 11.14 -24.42
C PRO A 614 -4.53 11.07 -23.13
N SER A 615 -4.82 12.24 -22.53
CA SER A 615 -5.71 12.36 -21.39
C SER A 615 -6.55 13.64 -21.47
N VAL A 616 -7.82 13.54 -21.09
CA VAL A 616 -8.75 14.67 -20.99
C VAL A 616 -9.55 14.53 -19.69
N HIS A 617 -9.58 15.59 -18.89
CA HIS A 617 -10.38 15.65 -17.68
C HIS A 617 -11.23 16.91 -17.69
N LEU A 618 -12.49 16.75 -17.31
CA LEU A 618 -13.44 17.84 -17.18
C LEU A 618 -14.00 17.85 -15.76
N LYS A 619 -14.02 18.99 -15.11
CA LYS A 619 -14.67 19.19 -13.83
C LYS A 619 -15.60 20.38 -13.93
N TYR A 620 -16.88 20.14 -13.69
CA TYR A 620 -17.91 21.18 -13.75
C TYR A 620 -18.58 21.36 -12.38
N GLY A 621 -18.50 22.57 -11.84
CA GLY A 621 -19.19 22.95 -10.61
C GLY A 621 -20.69 23.20 -10.87
N ILE A 622 -21.55 22.19 -10.61
CA ILE A 622 -23.02 22.33 -10.71
C ILE A 622 -23.50 23.32 -9.65
N HIS A 623 -22.97 23.18 -8.43
CA HIS A 623 -23.22 24.03 -7.29
C HIS A 623 -21.91 24.22 -6.51
N ARG A 624 -21.86 25.13 -5.52
CA ARG A 624 -20.66 25.40 -4.70
C ARG A 624 -20.05 24.13 -4.10
N ASN A 625 -20.88 23.15 -3.73
CA ASN A 625 -20.46 21.90 -3.09
C ASN A 625 -20.72 20.64 -3.92
N ALA A 626 -21.12 20.82 -5.20
CA ALA A 626 -21.47 19.70 -6.09
C ALA A 626 -20.72 19.81 -7.41
N PHE A 627 -20.06 18.74 -7.81
CA PHE A 627 -19.23 18.66 -9.00
C PHE A 627 -19.57 17.46 -9.85
N LEU A 628 -19.49 17.62 -11.16
CA LEU A 628 -19.49 16.54 -12.12
C LEU A 628 -18.10 16.45 -12.75
N ARG A 629 -17.51 15.26 -12.71
CA ARG A 629 -16.21 14.98 -13.34
C ARG A 629 -16.39 13.99 -14.46
N PHE A 630 -15.69 14.22 -15.55
CA PHE A 630 -15.49 13.27 -16.63
C PHE A 630 -14.00 13.14 -16.90
N SER A 631 -13.51 11.94 -17.14
CA SER A 631 -12.14 11.73 -17.58
C SER A 631 -12.06 10.64 -18.64
N TYR A 632 -11.17 10.86 -19.60
CA TYR A 632 -10.67 9.86 -20.52
C TYR A 632 -9.16 9.86 -20.43
N GLY A 633 -8.54 8.69 -20.44
CA GLY A 633 -7.08 8.56 -20.50
C GLY A 633 -6.65 7.19 -20.99
N ARG A 634 -5.58 7.17 -21.80
CA ARG A 634 -4.89 5.93 -22.17
C ARG A 634 -3.75 5.68 -21.22
N SER A 635 -3.60 4.42 -20.79
CA SER A 635 -2.55 3.95 -19.88
C SER A 635 -2.03 2.59 -20.35
N ILE A 636 -0.90 2.19 -19.81
CA ILE A 636 -0.22 0.93 -20.18
C ILE A 636 0.10 0.12 -18.92
N ASN A 637 0.49 -1.15 -19.14
CA ASN A 637 1.14 -1.97 -18.12
C ASN A 637 2.25 -2.80 -18.77
N ARG A 638 3.47 -2.66 -18.25
CA ARG A 638 4.67 -3.34 -18.72
C ARG A 638 4.81 -4.72 -18.08
N PRO A 639 5.29 -5.75 -18.79
CA PRO A 639 5.69 -7.01 -18.19
C PRO A 639 6.80 -6.80 -17.15
N GLY A 640 6.80 -7.64 -16.12
CA GLY A 640 7.89 -7.69 -15.13
C GLY A 640 9.12 -8.42 -15.66
N PHE A 641 10.29 -8.13 -15.10
CA PHE A 641 11.53 -8.83 -15.49
C PHE A 641 11.42 -10.34 -15.29
N PHE A 642 10.91 -10.76 -14.16
CA PHE A 642 10.69 -12.17 -13.84
C PHE A 642 9.76 -12.86 -14.87
N GLU A 643 8.77 -12.15 -15.39
CA GLU A 643 7.77 -12.72 -16.30
C GLU A 643 8.30 -13.00 -17.71
N ILE A 644 9.28 -12.20 -18.18
CA ILE A 644 9.84 -12.32 -19.53
C ILE A 644 11.08 -13.22 -19.61
N VAL A 645 11.66 -13.65 -18.50
CA VAL A 645 12.82 -14.55 -18.45
C VAL A 645 12.35 -15.99 -18.66
N PRO A 646 13.00 -16.81 -19.53
CA PRO A 646 12.57 -18.18 -19.83
C PRO A 646 13.00 -19.18 -18.76
N TYR A 647 12.49 -19.05 -17.54
CA TYR A 647 12.76 -19.95 -16.41
C TYR A 647 11.70 -21.02 -16.26
N THR A 648 12.03 -22.09 -15.52
CA THR A 648 11.08 -23.05 -14.99
C THR A 648 11.47 -23.36 -13.55
N ILE A 649 10.56 -23.15 -12.59
CA ILE A 649 10.74 -23.46 -11.17
C ILE A 649 9.80 -24.60 -10.80
N LEU A 650 10.34 -25.64 -10.18
CA LEU A 650 9.56 -26.71 -9.59
C LEU A 650 9.05 -26.27 -8.23
N ASN A 651 7.73 -26.20 -8.07
CA ASN A 651 7.07 -25.87 -6.81
C ASN A 651 6.18 -27.04 -6.34
N GLU A 652 5.65 -26.93 -5.14
CA GLU A 652 4.85 -28.00 -4.53
C GLU A 652 3.46 -28.17 -5.15
N ASP A 653 2.80 -27.02 -5.44
CA ASP A 653 1.44 -27.01 -5.96
C ASP A 653 1.45 -27.01 -7.50
N TYR A 654 2.25 -26.16 -8.12
CA TYR A 654 2.42 -26.03 -9.58
C TYR A 654 3.82 -25.55 -9.91
N ASP A 655 4.39 -26.04 -11.00
CA ASP A 655 5.59 -25.49 -11.58
C ASP A 655 5.30 -24.08 -12.11
N GLU A 656 6.28 -23.19 -12.05
CA GLU A 656 6.17 -21.85 -12.63
C GLU A 656 7.08 -21.70 -13.85
N GLN A 657 6.60 -21.03 -14.88
CA GLN A 657 7.37 -20.79 -16.11
C GLN A 657 7.22 -19.33 -16.57
N GLY A 658 8.31 -18.71 -16.98
CA GLY A 658 8.30 -17.39 -17.59
C GLY A 658 7.92 -17.44 -19.08
N ASN A 659 7.59 -16.29 -19.65
CA ASN A 659 7.17 -16.15 -21.04
C ASN A 659 7.85 -14.95 -21.74
N PRO A 660 8.92 -15.16 -22.51
CA PRO A 660 9.62 -14.09 -23.24
C PRO A 660 8.78 -13.36 -24.29
N ASP A 661 7.70 -13.96 -24.77
CA ASP A 661 6.83 -13.43 -25.84
C ASP A 661 5.74 -12.48 -25.33
N LEU A 662 5.73 -12.14 -24.03
CA LEU A 662 4.75 -11.23 -23.43
C LEU A 662 4.80 -9.85 -24.06
N LYS A 663 3.61 -9.34 -24.39
CA LYS A 663 3.41 -7.94 -24.84
C LYS A 663 2.94 -7.08 -23.68
N HIS A 664 3.27 -5.79 -23.71
CA HIS A 664 2.69 -4.83 -22.77
C HIS A 664 1.19 -4.64 -23.02
N THR A 665 0.43 -4.45 -21.94
CA THR A 665 -1.02 -4.16 -22.01
C THR A 665 -1.24 -2.69 -22.27
N VAL A 666 -2.20 -2.35 -23.13
CA VAL A 666 -2.68 -0.98 -23.35
C VAL A 666 -4.15 -0.89 -22.92
N ALA A 667 -4.56 0.19 -22.27
CA ALA A 667 -5.94 0.37 -21.87
C ALA A 667 -6.46 1.79 -22.12
N ASP A 668 -7.71 1.85 -22.63
CA ASP A 668 -8.50 3.07 -22.69
C ASP A 668 -9.45 3.12 -21.48
N ASN A 669 -9.40 4.22 -20.72
CA ASN A 669 -10.14 4.40 -19.47
C ASN A 669 -11.11 5.57 -19.60
N LEU A 670 -12.36 5.36 -19.15
CA LEU A 670 -13.40 6.38 -19.06
C LEU A 670 -13.97 6.42 -17.64
N ASP A 671 -14.14 7.61 -17.09
CA ASP A 671 -14.73 7.84 -15.79
C ASP A 671 -15.78 8.97 -15.87
N LEU A 672 -16.91 8.77 -15.18
CA LEU A 672 -17.89 9.80 -14.92
C LEU A 672 -18.25 9.77 -13.44
N ARG A 673 -18.08 10.88 -12.72
CA ARG A 673 -18.28 10.93 -11.26
C ARG A 673 -19.05 12.19 -10.86
N TYR A 674 -20.08 12.00 -10.06
CA TYR A 674 -20.78 13.05 -9.33
C TYR A 674 -20.26 13.08 -7.88
N GLU A 675 -19.92 14.27 -7.38
CA GLU A 675 -19.43 14.52 -6.04
C GLU A 675 -20.25 15.61 -5.37
N PHE A 676 -20.63 15.35 -4.12
CA PHE A 676 -21.32 16.30 -3.29
C PHE A 676 -20.70 16.36 -1.89
N PHE A 677 -20.25 17.54 -1.47
CA PHE A 677 -19.63 17.78 -0.17
C PHE A 677 -20.56 18.67 0.66
N PRO A 678 -21.57 18.10 1.35
CA PRO A 678 -22.55 18.89 2.12
C PRO A 678 -21.86 19.70 3.24
N LYS A 679 -20.83 19.14 3.85
CA LYS A 679 -19.98 19.77 4.87
C LYS A 679 -18.50 19.48 4.61
N SER A 680 -17.63 20.21 5.28
CA SER A 680 -16.17 20.07 5.12
C SER A 680 -15.62 18.67 5.43
N SER A 681 -16.30 17.90 6.29
CA SER A 681 -15.94 16.53 6.66
C SER A 681 -16.87 15.46 6.06
N GLU A 682 -17.92 15.86 5.30
CA GLU A 682 -18.94 14.97 4.76
C GLU A 682 -18.82 14.86 3.24
N GLN A 683 -19.19 13.71 2.70
CA GLN A 683 -19.23 13.50 1.25
C GLN A 683 -20.30 12.50 0.83
N PHE A 684 -20.77 12.68 -0.40
CA PHE A 684 -21.49 11.70 -1.17
C PHE A 684 -20.92 11.68 -2.57
N MET A 685 -20.48 10.51 -3.03
CA MET A 685 -19.92 10.33 -4.35
C MET A 685 -20.57 9.13 -5.03
N ILE A 686 -20.83 9.27 -6.33
CA ILE A 686 -21.21 8.16 -7.20
C ILE A 686 -20.43 8.28 -8.49
N GLY A 687 -19.76 7.19 -8.90
CA GLY A 687 -18.91 7.13 -10.08
C GLY A 687 -19.25 5.93 -10.95
N LEU A 688 -19.14 6.13 -12.26
CA LEU A 688 -19.16 5.09 -13.27
C LEU A 688 -17.77 5.01 -13.88
N PHE A 689 -17.26 3.82 -14.12
CA PHE A 689 -16.00 3.62 -14.83
C PHE A 689 -16.13 2.55 -15.89
N TRP A 690 -15.36 2.69 -16.94
CA TRP A 690 -15.24 1.72 -18.02
C TRP A 690 -13.81 1.70 -18.54
N LYS A 691 -13.26 0.49 -18.73
CA LYS A 691 -11.92 0.26 -19.22
C LYS A 691 -11.95 -0.81 -20.29
N LYS A 692 -11.26 -0.58 -21.39
CA LYS A 692 -10.99 -1.57 -22.42
C LYS A 692 -9.50 -1.86 -22.44
N LEU A 693 -9.15 -3.13 -22.24
CA LEU A 693 -7.78 -3.61 -22.20
C LEU A 693 -7.46 -4.36 -23.49
N HIS A 694 -6.31 -4.07 -24.07
CA HIS A 694 -5.72 -4.81 -25.16
C HIS A 694 -4.51 -5.59 -24.64
N ASP A 695 -4.43 -6.87 -24.99
CA ASP A 695 -3.38 -7.80 -24.56
C ASP A 695 -3.17 -7.84 -23.00
N PRO A 696 -4.24 -7.97 -22.18
CA PRO A 696 -4.07 -8.10 -20.74
C PRO A 696 -3.21 -9.32 -20.39
N ILE A 697 -2.31 -9.14 -19.41
CA ILE A 697 -1.45 -10.20 -18.91
C ILE A 697 -2.13 -10.82 -17.69
N GLU A 698 -2.34 -12.13 -17.70
CA GLU A 698 -2.85 -12.90 -16.57
C GLU A 698 -2.06 -14.20 -16.44
N TYR A 699 -1.95 -14.74 -15.22
CA TYR A 699 -1.36 -16.05 -14.97
C TYR A 699 -2.38 -17.15 -15.22
N GLY A 700 -2.00 -18.14 -16.00
CA GLY A 700 -2.82 -19.31 -16.32
C GLY A 700 -2.09 -20.62 -16.05
N LEU A 701 -2.84 -21.61 -15.57
CA LEU A 701 -2.35 -22.99 -15.44
C LEU A 701 -2.40 -23.67 -16.81
N ILE A 702 -1.24 -23.97 -17.37
CA ILE A 702 -1.08 -24.65 -18.66
C ILE A 702 -0.62 -26.09 -18.40
N SER A 703 -1.37 -27.05 -18.92
CA SER A 703 -0.99 -28.46 -18.83
C SER A 703 -0.35 -28.91 -20.14
N GLU A 704 0.89 -29.39 -20.07
CA GLU A 704 1.63 -29.97 -21.18
C GLU A 704 2.09 -31.38 -20.81
N GLY A 705 1.50 -32.38 -21.46
CA GLY A 705 1.73 -33.79 -21.08
C GLY A 705 1.25 -34.07 -19.66
N GLN A 706 2.17 -34.46 -18.78
CA GLN A 706 1.89 -34.69 -17.35
C GLN A 706 2.22 -33.50 -16.45
N ALA A 707 2.91 -32.48 -16.96
CA ALA A 707 3.28 -31.28 -16.21
C ALA A 707 2.22 -30.19 -16.32
N THR A 708 2.05 -29.42 -15.23
CA THR A 708 1.18 -28.26 -15.18
C THR A 708 1.99 -27.05 -14.70
N TYR A 709 2.05 -26.03 -15.54
CA TYR A 709 2.81 -24.83 -15.30
C TYR A 709 1.89 -23.63 -15.06
N LEU A 710 2.21 -22.81 -14.08
CA LEU A 710 1.64 -21.47 -13.91
C LEU A 710 2.50 -20.50 -14.72
N THR A 711 1.94 -19.90 -15.79
CA THR A 711 2.69 -19.01 -16.68
C THR A 711 1.92 -17.73 -17.00
N PRO A 712 2.59 -16.57 -17.11
CA PRO A 712 1.96 -15.34 -17.56
C PRO A 712 1.72 -15.35 -19.07
N MET A 713 0.52 -14.93 -19.50
CA MET A 713 0.13 -14.90 -20.91
C MET A 713 -0.74 -13.68 -21.23
N ASN A 714 -0.74 -13.26 -22.51
CA ASN A 714 -1.71 -12.31 -23.04
C ASN A 714 -2.95 -13.07 -23.52
N PHE A 715 -4.11 -12.82 -22.92
CA PHE A 715 -5.36 -13.54 -23.20
C PHE A 715 -6.33 -12.85 -24.15
N GLY A 716 -5.88 -11.87 -24.96
CA GLY A 716 -6.72 -11.11 -25.88
C GLY A 716 -7.32 -9.86 -25.24
N ASP A 717 -8.45 -9.37 -25.77
CA ASP A 717 -9.08 -8.15 -25.30
C ASP A 717 -10.00 -8.39 -24.08
N ALA A 718 -10.02 -7.44 -23.14
CA ALA A 718 -10.91 -7.48 -21.99
C ALA A 718 -11.64 -6.15 -21.78
N VAL A 719 -12.78 -6.22 -21.11
CA VAL A 719 -13.56 -5.05 -20.67
C VAL A 719 -13.73 -5.15 -19.13
N ASN A 720 -13.59 -4.01 -18.46
CA ASN A 720 -13.85 -3.86 -17.03
C ASN A 720 -14.68 -2.59 -16.79
N ALA A 721 -15.89 -2.73 -16.24
CA ALA A 721 -16.81 -1.62 -16.01
C ALA A 721 -17.50 -1.74 -14.66
N GLY A 722 -17.89 -0.61 -14.06
CA GLY A 722 -18.54 -0.67 -12.76
C GLY A 722 -19.09 0.65 -12.25
N VAL A 723 -19.62 0.54 -11.04
CA VAL A 723 -20.23 1.65 -10.28
C VAL A 723 -19.59 1.71 -8.90
N GLU A 724 -19.19 2.89 -8.47
CA GLU A 724 -18.67 3.18 -7.13
C GLU A 724 -19.60 4.15 -6.42
N VAL A 725 -19.90 3.88 -5.14
CA VAL A 725 -20.62 4.80 -4.25
C VAL A 725 -19.78 4.96 -2.99
N ASP A 726 -19.62 6.21 -2.52
CA ASP A 726 -18.90 6.54 -1.28
C ASP A 726 -19.72 7.56 -0.50
N ILE A 727 -19.99 7.25 0.77
CA ILE A 727 -20.83 8.06 1.65
C ILE A 727 -20.09 8.26 2.97
N MET A 728 -19.95 9.52 3.40
CA MET A 728 -19.51 9.88 4.73
C MET A 728 -20.46 10.92 5.30
N LYS A 729 -21.13 10.59 6.42
CA LYS A 729 -22.12 11.45 7.09
C LYS A 729 -21.95 11.40 8.59
N TYR A 730 -21.98 12.56 9.24
CA TYR A 730 -21.90 12.68 10.70
C TYR A 730 -23.22 13.21 11.25
N PHE A 731 -23.67 12.59 12.36
CA PHE A 731 -24.85 12.95 13.14
C PHE A 731 -24.41 13.19 14.58
N ASN A 732 -24.06 14.41 14.94
CA ASN A 732 -23.66 14.78 16.30
C ASN A 732 -22.54 13.84 16.88
N TRP A 733 -22.91 12.81 17.65
CA TRP A 733 -22.01 11.83 18.27
C TRP A 733 -21.79 10.55 17.44
N PHE A 734 -22.48 10.39 16.35
CA PHE A 734 -22.47 9.20 15.49
C PHE A 734 -22.13 9.58 14.05
N GLY A 735 -21.38 8.73 13.38
CA GLY A 735 -21.04 8.88 11.97
C GLY A 735 -21.11 7.56 11.22
N ILE A 736 -21.37 7.64 9.93
CA ILE A 736 -21.39 6.53 9.00
C ILE A 736 -20.39 6.83 7.89
N LYS A 737 -19.47 5.88 7.63
CA LYS A 737 -18.66 5.84 6.43
C LYS A 737 -18.95 4.54 5.72
N ALA A 738 -19.46 4.63 4.51
CA ALA A 738 -19.84 3.46 3.71
C ALA A 738 -19.36 3.63 2.28
N ASN A 739 -18.78 2.58 1.70
CA ASN A 739 -18.54 2.54 0.28
C ASN A 739 -18.95 1.18 -0.30
N TYR A 740 -19.36 1.21 -1.55
CA TYR A 740 -19.76 0.04 -2.31
C TYR A 740 -19.26 0.18 -3.73
N THR A 741 -18.70 -0.90 -4.26
CA THR A 741 -18.26 -0.98 -5.65
C THR A 741 -18.82 -2.24 -6.27
N TYR A 742 -19.52 -2.07 -7.38
CA TYR A 742 -19.88 -3.15 -8.29
C TYR A 742 -18.96 -3.10 -9.51
N THR A 743 -18.35 -4.22 -9.83
CA THR A 743 -17.44 -4.35 -10.97
C THR A 743 -17.83 -5.55 -11.81
N HIS A 744 -18.03 -5.33 -13.09
CA HIS A 744 -18.23 -6.38 -14.09
C HIS A 744 -17.07 -6.36 -15.07
N SER A 745 -16.38 -7.49 -15.23
CA SER A 745 -15.38 -7.64 -16.28
C SER A 745 -15.68 -8.85 -17.16
N SER A 746 -15.16 -8.81 -18.37
CA SER A 746 -15.36 -9.85 -19.35
C SER A 746 -14.10 -10.00 -20.22
N ILE A 747 -13.56 -11.22 -20.22
CA ILE A 747 -12.49 -11.65 -21.12
C ILE A 747 -12.87 -13.01 -21.72
N THR A 748 -12.66 -13.18 -23.01
CA THR A 748 -12.93 -14.44 -23.69
C THR A 748 -11.61 -15.09 -24.07
N THR A 749 -11.37 -16.30 -23.56
CA THR A 749 -10.13 -17.04 -23.74
C THR A 749 -10.41 -18.42 -24.34
N THR A 750 -9.43 -18.97 -25.07
CA THR A 750 -9.49 -20.34 -25.56
C THR A 750 -9.02 -21.29 -24.48
N LYS A 751 -9.81 -22.32 -24.21
CA LYS A 751 -9.52 -23.38 -23.25
C LYS A 751 -9.65 -24.75 -23.87
N ARG A 752 -9.14 -25.77 -23.18
CA ARG A 752 -9.28 -27.18 -23.54
C ARG A 752 -10.58 -27.74 -22.95
N ALA A 753 -11.26 -28.59 -23.69
CA ALA A 753 -12.39 -29.39 -23.19
C ALA A 753 -12.27 -30.82 -23.72
N MET A 754 -12.90 -31.77 -23.03
CA MET A 754 -13.03 -33.15 -23.51
C MET A 754 -14.32 -33.27 -24.30
N ASP A 755 -14.22 -33.77 -25.54
CA ASP A 755 -15.36 -34.26 -26.31
C ASP A 755 -15.18 -35.77 -26.54
N GLY A 756 -15.83 -36.56 -25.71
CA GLY A 756 -15.54 -37.97 -25.61
C GLY A 756 -14.11 -38.24 -25.14
N THR A 757 -13.25 -38.77 -26.02
CA THR A 757 -11.83 -39.04 -25.75
C THR A 757 -10.89 -37.99 -26.36
N GLU A 758 -11.42 -37.06 -27.14
CA GLU A 758 -10.62 -36.02 -27.84
C GLU A 758 -10.55 -34.74 -27.03
N VAL A 759 -9.37 -34.09 -27.08
CA VAL A 759 -9.19 -32.73 -26.51
C VAL A 759 -9.50 -31.72 -27.59
N ILE A 760 -10.51 -30.93 -27.39
CA ILE A 760 -10.92 -29.86 -28.30
C ILE A 760 -10.66 -28.48 -27.69
N ALA A 761 -10.49 -27.49 -28.55
CA ALA A 761 -10.40 -26.08 -28.15
C ALA A 761 -11.80 -25.45 -28.12
N VAL A 762 -12.17 -24.85 -26.99
CA VAL A 762 -13.42 -24.14 -26.81
C VAL A 762 -13.16 -22.72 -26.28
N THR A 763 -14.07 -21.79 -26.54
CA THR A 763 -13.98 -20.44 -25.97
C THR A 763 -14.80 -20.36 -24.68
N GLN A 764 -14.23 -19.74 -23.66
CA GLN A 764 -14.91 -19.45 -22.41
C GLN A 764 -14.79 -17.96 -22.09
N THR A 765 -15.93 -17.33 -21.76
CA THR A 765 -15.97 -15.96 -21.24
C THR A 765 -16.02 -16.01 -19.70
N ARG A 766 -15.16 -15.25 -19.06
CA ARG A 766 -15.03 -15.20 -17.62
C ARG A 766 -14.67 -13.79 -17.13
N PRO A 767 -14.79 -13.48 -15.82
CA PRO A 767 -14.22 -12.25 -15.27
C PRO A 767 -12.68 -12.25 -15.31
N LEU A 768 -12.10 -11.08 -15.14
CA LEU A 768 -10.65 -10.92 -14.96
C LEU A 768 -10.18 -11.57 -13.67
N TYR A 769 -8.93 -12.01 -13.66
CA TYR A 769 -8.25 -12.57 -12.49
C TYR A 769 -8.29 -11.61 -11.29
N GLY A 770 -8.52 -12.15 -10.10
CA GLY A 770 -8.54 -11.41 -8.84
C GLY A 770 -9.74 -10.47 -8.64
N GLN A 771 -10.63 -10.31 -9.64
CA GLN A 771 -11.76 -9.40 -9.56
C GLN A 771 -12.91 -9.98 -8.72
N ALA A 772 -13.30 -9.23 -7.68
CA ALA A 772 -14.56 -9.43 -6.98
C ALA A 772 -15.66 -8.54 -7.58
N ALA A 773 -16.82 -9.13 -7.94
CA ALA A 773 -17.94 -8.36 -8.50
C ALA A 773 -18.53 -7.35 -7.50
N HIS A 774 -18.49 -7.65 -6.22
CA HIS A 774 -19.06 -6.82 -5.16
C HIS A 774 -18.01 -6.60 -4.06
N VAL A 775 -17.77 -5.34 -3.73
CA VAL A 775 -16.91 -4.92 -2.63
C VAL A 775 -17.67 -3.88 -1.81
N ALA A 776 -17.74 -4.06 -0.50
CA ALA A 776 -18.42 -3.14 0.38
C ALA A 776 -17.64 -2.93 1.69
N ASN A 777 -17.61 -1.70 2.17
CA ASN A 777 -17.13 -1.37 3.50
C ASN A 777 -18.17 -0.52 4.22
N LEU A 778 -18.38 -0.80 5.50
CA LEU A 778 -19.25 -0.04 6.37
C LEU A 778 -18.50 0.19 7.69
N SER A 779 -18.31 1.45 8.06
CA SER A 779 -17.75 1.84 9.35
C SER A 779 -18.78 2.70 10.10
N LEU A 780 -19.08 2.31 11.33
CA LEU A 780 -19.86 3.07 12.28
C LEU A 780 -18.88 3.77 13.23
N LEU A 781 -18.96 5.07 13.28
CA LEU A 781 -18.07 5.95 14.02
C LEU A 781 -18.83 6.56 15.20
N PHE A 782 -18.24 6.50 16.38
CA PHE A 782 -18.83 7.06 17.61
C PHE A 782 -17.85 8.06 18.20
N LYS A 783 -18.32 9.29 18.43
CA LYS A 783 -17.50 10.37 18.95
C LYS A 783 -18.18 11.07 20.12
N PHE A 784 -17.64 10.86 21.30
CA PHE A 784 -18.09 11.50 22.53
C PHE A 784 -17.09 12.59 22.94
N ALA A 785 -17.16 13.76 22.27
CA ALA A 785 -16.17 14.84 22.40
C ALA A 785 -15.94 15.29 23.86
N LYS A 786 -17.02 15.43 24.68
CA LYS A 786 -16.92 15.79 26.09
C LYS A 786 -16.15 14.73 26.91
N ALA A 787 -16.27 13.49 26.55
CA ALA A 787 -15.57 12.39 27.21
C ALA A 787 -14.18 12.15 26.60
N GLY A 788 -13.86 12.72 25.44
CA GLY A 788 -12.63 12.44 24.70
C GLY A 788 -12.55 10.99 24.22
N VAL A 789 -13.69 10.34 23.94
CA VAL A 789 -13.78 8.94 23.50
C VAL A 789 -14.21 8.91 22.04
N GLU A 790 -13.45 8.18 21.23
CA GLU A 790 -13.80 7.85 19.86
C GLU A 790 -13.78 6.33 19.70
N ALA A 791 -14.73 5.76 18.97
CA ALA A 791 -14.79 4.33 18.70
C ALA A 791 -15.26 4.08 17.27
N GLN A 792 -14.84 2.97 16.71
CA GLN A 792 -15.20 2.53 15.37
C GLN A 792 -15.50 1.04 15.35
N VAL A 793 -16.55 0.65 14.65
CA VAL A 793 -16.83 -0.74 14.27
C VAL A 793 -16.90 -0.77 12.74
N SER A 794 -16.11 -1.62 12.13
CA SER A 794 -15.99 -1.67 10.66
C SER A 794 -16.18 -3.08 10.14
N GLY A 795 -17.10 -3.22 9.19
CA GLY A 795 -17.30 -4.44 8.40
C GLY A 795 -16.78 -4.23 6.98
N SER A 796 -16.06 -5.21 6.45
CA SER A 796 -15.68 -5.27 5.03
C SER A 796 -16.19 -6.56 4.41
N TYR A 797 -16.76 -6.47 3.23
CA TYR A 797 -17.21 -7.58 2.41
C TYR A 797 -16.46 -7.58 1.08
N THR A 798 -15.85 -8.71 0.75
CA THR A 798 -15.28 -8.97 -0.58
C THR A 798 -16.07 -10.13 -1.18
N GLY A 799 -16.68 -9.93 -2.35
CA GLY A 799 -17.41 -10.97 -3.08
C GLY A 799 -16.48 -12.06 -3.61
N ARG A 800 -17.07 -13.12 -4.15
CA ARG A 800 -16.27 -14.16 -4.78
C ARG A 800 -15.42 -13.60 -5.91
N ARG A 801 -14.22 -14.16 -6.08
CA ARG A 801 -13.26 -13.77 -7.14
C ARG A 801 -12.58 -14.98 -7.75
N LEU A 802 -12.14 -14.85 -8.99
CA LEU A 802 -11.33 -15.84 -9.66
C LEU A 802 -9.92 -15.81 -9.07
N SER A 803 -9.46 -16.91 -8.51
CA SER A 803 -8.18 -17.04 -7.81
C SER A 803 -7.10 -17.68 -8.69
N GLU A 804 -7.47 -18.68 -9.54
CA GLU A 804 -6.54 -19.28 -10.49
C GLU A 804 -7.27 -19.64 -11.78
N ILE A 805 -6.60 -19.39 -12.91
CA ILE A 805 -7.14 -19.66 -14.25
C ILE A 805 -6.58 -20.99 -14.74
N SER A 806 -7.45 -21.94 -15.04
CA SER A 806 -7.08 -23.20 -15.68
C SER A 806 -7.16 -23.10 -17.20
N ASN A 807 -6.30 -23.83 -17.91
CA ASN A 807 -6.44 -24.02 -19.36
C ASN A 807 -7.54 -25.03 -19.74
N TRP A 808 -8.15 -25.69 -18.74
CA TRP A 808 -9.32 -26.54 -18.92
C TRP A 808 -10.62 -25.78 -18.58
N VAL A 809 -11.63 -25.96 -19.39
CA VAL A 809 -12.96 -25.39 -19.15
C VAL A 809 -13.51 -25.88 -17.81
N ASP A 810 -14.20 -24.98 -17.08
CA ASP A 810 -14.84 -25.26 -15.78
C ASP A 810 -13.90 -25.78 -14.66
N ASN A 811 -12.59 -25.62 -14.83
CA ASN A 811 -11.56 -26.02 -13.83
C ASN A 811 -10.88 -24.84 -13.16
N ASP A 812 -11.43 -23.63 -13.30
CA ASP A 812 -10.93 -22.43 -12.62
C ASP A 812 -11.17 -22.52 -11.12
N ILE A 813 -10.20 -22.03 -10.33
CA ILE A 813 -10.31 -21.98 -8.88
C ILE A 813 -10.84 -20.62 -8.46
N TRP A 814 -11.88 -20.63 -7.64
CA TRP A 814 -12.54 -19.45 -7.12
C TRP A 814 -12.33 -19.31 -5.62
N GLU A 815 -12.08 -18.09 -5.16
CA GLU A 815 -12.15 -17.74 -3.76
C GLU A 815 -13.59 -17.29 -3.45
N ALA A 816 -14.18 -17.85 -2.40
CA ALA A 816 -15.54 -17.50 -1.95
C ALA A 816 -15.56 -16.10 -1.33
N GLY A 817 -16.71 -15.45 -1.41
CA GLY A 817 -16.86 -14.15 -0.72
C GLY A 817 -16.81 -14.33 0.80
N TYR A 818 -16.19 -13.36 1.49
CA TYR A 818 -16.05 -13.36 2.95
C TYR A 818 -16.33 -11.97 3.54
N VAL A 819 -16.66 -11.98 4.84
CA VAL A 819 -16.87 -10.77 5.65
C VAL A 819 -15.80 -10.73 6.73
N GLN A 820 -15.20 -9.57 6.94
CA GLN A 820 -14.32 -9.29 8.07
C GLN A 820 -14.93 -8.19 8.93
N LEU A 821 -14.96 -8.39 10.25
CA LEU A 821 -15.44 -7.41 11.22
C LEU A 821 -14.29 -7.02 12.15
N ASP A 822 -14.10 -5.72 12.33
CA ASP A 822 -13.02 -5.15 13.12
C ASP A 822 -13.58 -4.05 14.03
N ALA A 823 -12.91 -3.77 15.15
CA ALA A 823 -13.31 -2.71 16.08
C ALA A 823 -12.11 -1.98 16.66
N SER A 824 -12.29 -0.71 16.98
CA SER A 824 -11.30 0.09 17.70
C SER A 824 -11.98 1.08 18.65
N VAL A 825 -11.28 1.44 19.71
CA VAL A 825 -11.70 2.47 20.66
C VAL A 825 -10.48 3.22 21.14
N GLU A 826 -10.61 4.53 21.27
CA GLU A 826 -9.57 5.38 21.87
C GLU A 826 -10.15 6.37 22.87
N LYS A 827 -9.35 6.68 23.88
CA LYS A 827 -9.63 7.70 24.90
C LYS A 827 -8.49 8.68 24.95
N SER A 828 -8.75 9.91 24.54
CA SER A 828 -7.81 11.03 24.58
C SER A 828 -7.97 11.86 25.86
N PHE A 829 -6.85 12.26 26.43
CA PHE A 829 -6.75 13.09 27.63
C PHE A 829 -6.18 14.46 27.27
N LYS A 830 -6.53 15.50 28.05
CA LYS A 830 -6.05 16.87 27.83
C LYS A 830 -4.52 17.02 27.92
N CYS A 831 -3.81 16.10 28.52
CA CYS A 831 -2.34 16.08 28.61
C CYS A 831 -1.63 15.57 27.35
N GLY A 832 -2.38 15.31 26.25
CA GLY A 832 -1.82 14.78 25.00
C GLY A 832 -1.64 13.26 24.94
N ILE A 833 -2.06 12.55 26.00
CA ILE A 833 -2.03 11.07 26.04
C ILE A 833 -3.35 10.54 25.47
N THR A 834 -3.27 9.50 24.64
CA THR A 834 -4.40 8.71 24.15
C THR A 834 -4.15 7.24 24.47
N ILE A 835 -5.11 6.58 25.10
CA ILE A 835 -5.14 5.12 25.30
C ILE A 835 -6.04 4.56 24.20
N PHE A 836 -5.62 3.50 23.55
CA PHE A 836 -6.42 2.85 22.51
C PHE A 836 -6.39 1.33 22.60
N ALA A 837 -7.45 0.71 22.11
CA ALA A 837 -7.54 -0.72 21.89
C ALA A 837 -8.09 -1.01 20.50
N LYS A 838 -7.58 -2.05 19.87
CA LYS A 838 -7.93 -2.49 18.51
C LYS A 838 -8.16 -3.99 18.52
N ALA A 839 -9.15 -4.46 17.76
CA ALA A 839 -9.43 -5.88 17.55
C ALA A 839 -9.76 -6.13 16.09
N ASN A 840 -9.13 -7.14 15.50
CA ASN A 840 -9.23 -7.46 14.09
C ASN A 840 -9.81 -8.87 13.90
N ASN A 841 -10.49 -9.07 12.77
CA ASN A 841 -11.03 -10.35 12.32
C ASN A 841 -11.95 -11.02 13.36
N LEU A 842 -12.84 -10.23 13.98
CA LEU A 842 -13.70 -10.70 15.10
C LEU A 842 -14.60 -11.89 14.73
N LEU A 843 -14.95 -12.05 13.46
CA LEU A 843 -15.78 -13.16 12.97
C LEU A 843 -14.99 -14.43 12.70
N ASP A 844 -13.68 -14.33 12.49
CA ASP A 844 -12.78 -15.41 12.09
C ASP A 844 -13.34 -16.31 10.99
N MET A 845 -13.96 -15.69 9.98
CA MET A 845 -14.50 -16.43 8.82
C MET A 845 -13.36 -17.08 8.03
N PRO A 846 -13.50 -18.37 7.68
CA PRO A 846 -12.52 -19.01 6.82
C PRO A 846 -12.56 -18.44 5.41
N VAL A 847 -11.39 -18.31 4.80
CA VAL A 847 -11.25 -18.09 3.36
C VAL A 847 -11.35 -19.44 2.66
N LEU A 848 -12.30 -19.55 1.72
CA LEU A 848 -12.58 -20.78 0.99
C LEU A 848 -12.14 -20.63 -0.47
N ARG A 849 -11.39 -21.61 -0.97
CA ARG A 849 -11.12 -21.76 -2.40
C ARG A 849 -11.82 -23.03 -2.92
N TYR A 850 -12.41 -22.97 -4.11
CA TYR A 850 -13.20 -24.07 -4.66
C TYR A 850 -13.22 -24.05 -6.19
N ILE A 851 -13.43 -25.20 -6.78
CA ILE A 851 -13.57 -25.41 -8.21
C ILE A 851 -15.06 -25.58 -8.52
N VAL A 852 -15.57 -24.75 -9.44
CA VAL A 852 -16.99 -24.79 -9.86
C VAL A 852 -17.15 -25.74 -11.04
N ASN A 853 -18.14 -26.67 -10.94
CA ASN A 853 -18.67 -27.47 -12.05
C ASN A 853 -17.63 -28.25 -12.89
N ASN A 854 -16.65 -28.89 -12.28
CA ASN A 854 -15.73 -29.74 -13.00
C ASN A 854 -16.32 -31.15 -13.19
N PRO A 855 -16.58 -31.63 -14.42
CA PRO A 855 -17.05 -33.00 -14.66
C PRO A 855 -16.12 -34.09 -14.09
N ARG A 856 -14.80 -33.81 -14.00
CA ARG A 856 -13.81 -34.70 -13.36
C ARG A 856 -13.99 -34.75 -11.84
N THR A 857 -14.54 -33.75 -11.21
CA THR A 857 -14.80 -33.68 -9.76
C THR A 857 -16.15 -34.27 -9.38
N GLU A 858 -17.06 -34.50 -10.33
CA GLU A 858 -18.37 -35.15 -10.05
C GLU A 858 -18.21 -36.54 -9.50
N ASN A 859 -17.13 -37.26 -9.88
CA ASN A 859 -16.81 -38.62 -9.43
C ASN A 859 -15.97 -38.67 -8.14
N LEU A 860 -15.61 -37.52 -7.55
CA LEU A 860 -14.86 -37.46 -6.31
C LEU A 860 -15.82 -37.56 -5.11
N ASN A 861 -16.21 -38.82 -4.82
CA ASN A 861 -16.99 -39.14 -3.62
C ASN A 861 -16.12 -38.96 -2.38
N GLY A 862 -16.61 -38.15 -1.41
CA GLY A 862 -15.89 -37.93 -0.15
C GLY A 862 -15.26 -36.54 -0.01
N TYR A 863 -15.17 -35.76 -1.07
CA TYR A 863 -14.69 -34.36 -0.97
C TYR A 863 -15.76 -33.40 -0.47
N GLU A 864 -15.35 -32.47 0.37
CA GLU A 864 -16.24 -31.43 0.88
C GLU A 864 -16.64 -30.45 -0.25
N ARG A 865 -17.90 -30.03 -0.27
CA ARG A 865 -18.48 -29.23 -1.36
C ARG A 865 -18.97 -27.87 -0.87
N TYR A 866 -18.81 -26.86 -1.72
CA TYR A 866 -19.35 -25.52 -1.53
C TYR A 866 -20.10 -25.08 -2.80
N LYS A 867 -21.41 -24.79 -2.66
CA LYS A 867 -22.30 -24.41 -3.78
C LYS A 867 -22.21 -25.32 -5.01
N GLY A 868 -22.09 -26.65 -4.78
CA GLY A 868 -21.96 -27.66 -5.83
C GLY A 868 -20.54 -27.90 -6.34
N GLY A 869 -19.60 -27.00 -6.10
CA GLY A 869 -18.18 -27.16 -6.42
C GLY A 869 -17.42 -27.93 -5.36
N VAL A 870 -16.22 -28.40 -5.68
CA VAL A 870 -15.31 -29.09 -4.76
C VAL A 870 -14.43 -28.05 -4.06
N ILE A 871 -14.35 -28.14 -2.72
CA ILE A 871 -13.43 -27.28 -1.97
C ILE A 871 -11.99 -27.72 -2.25
N GLU A 872 -11.18 -26.77 -2.71
CA GLU A 872 -9.75 -26.95 -2.90
C GLU A 872 -9.03 -26.70 -1.56
N ARG A 873 -9.35 -25.55 -0.88
CA ARG A 873 -8.65 -25.13 0.33
C ARG A 873 -9.57 -24.33 1.24
N ARG A 874 -9.36 -24.46 2.53
CA ARG A 874 -9.99 -23.66 3.59
C ARG A 874 -8.92 -23.13 4.52
N GLU A 875 -8.92 -21.81 4.80
CA GLU A 875 -7.90 -21.15 5.61
C GLU A 875 -8.51 -20.32 6.73
N TRP A 876 -7.98 -20.42 7.95
CA TRP A 876 -8.31 -19.60 9.12
C TRP A 876 -7.09 -18.80 9.53
N HIS A 877 -7.25 -17.50 9.78
CA HIS A 877 -6.16 -16.59 10.14
C HIS A 877 -6.18 -16.18 11.61
N GLY A 878 -7.24 -16.53 12.35
CA GLY A 878 -7.44 -16.17 13.74
C GLY A 878 -7.80 -14.69 13.95
N GLN A 879 -8.24 -14.41 15.16
CA GLN A 879 -8.51 -13.07 15.65
C GLN A 879 -7.24 -12.45 16.21
N SER A 880 -7.13 -11.13 16.26
CA SER A 880 -6.04 -10.46 16.98
C SER A 880 -6.54 -9.24 17.73
N ALA A 881 -5.90 -8.94 18.85
CA ALA A 881 -6.22 -7.77 19.66
C ALA A 881 -4.95 -7.05 20.11
N MET A 882 -5.04 -5.74 20.28
CA MET A 882 -3.94 -4.87 20.66
C MET A 882 -4.42 -3.75 21.58
N ILE A 883 -3.59 -3.36 22.54
CA ILE A 883 -3.78 -2.19 23.40
C ILE A 883 -2.53 -1.33 23.36
N GLY A 884 -2.70 -0.02 23.44
CA GLY A 884 -1.55 0.88 23.34
C GLY A 884 -1.79 2.28 23.89
N LEU A 885 -0.70 3.02 23.90
CA LEU A 885 -0.62 4.41 24.30
C LEU A 885 -0.07 5.24 23.15
N ARG A 886 -0.65 6.43 22.94
CA ARG A 886 -0.12 7.44 22.03
C ARG A 886 0.06 8.74 22.81
N TYR A 887 1.18 9.40 22.56
CA TYR A 887 1.45 10.75 23.08
C TYR A 887 1.65 11.71 21.91
N SER A 888 1.02 12.86 21.97
CA SER A 888 1.18 13.93 21.00
C SER A 888 1.40 15.25 21.74
N PHE A 889 2.50 15.89 21.43
CA PHE A 889 2.82 17.25 21.87
C PHE A 889 2.88 18.17 20.68
N LYS A 890 2.22 19.32 20.80
CA LYS A 890 2.32 20.44 19.83
C LYS A 890 2.64 21.70 20.61
N GLU A 891 3.67 22.39 20.15
CA GLU A 891 3.96 23.74 20.66
C GLU A 891 2.77 24.66 20.36
N LYS A 892 2.33 25.44 21.37
CA LYS A 892 1.15 26.29 21.26
C LYS A 892 1.41 27.55 20.45
#